data_2968238db7d1f1d18af606a2ec277fea
#
_entry.id   2968238db7d1f1d18af606a2ec277fea
#
_cell.length_a   1.000
_cell.length_b   1.000
_cell.length_c   1.000
_cell.angle_alpha   90.00
_cell.angle_beta   90.00
_cell.angle_gamma   90.00
#
_symmetry.space_group_name_H-M   'P 1'
#
loop_
_entity.id
_entity.type
_entity.pdbx_description
1 polymer ?
#
loop_
_entity_poly.entity_id
_entity_poly.type
_entity_poly.pdbx_seq_one_letter_code
_entity_poly.pdbx_strand_id
1 'polypeptide(L)'
;MKKFLFSRNFLLLSLFLFSVAVSSQTVKGKVIDLDGNALPFFNVVEKNTNNGTTTDDQGEFSINMSKIPSTLVISLLGYETTEKLVTSTNYLVIEAMESSETLQETIIVGSRNKSRTAVDTPVPVDIINVAELTRNSPQVNLNQILNYVAPSFSSNTQTISDGTDHIDPASLRGLGPDQVLVLVNGKRRHTSSLVNVNGTFGRGSVGTDLNAIPAASIKSIQVLRDGAAAQYGSDAIAGVINIILNNKVNELNLSVTSGAHVSKNSQEQQGGIDGETVNISANYGIALGDKGGYINFTGDFDYRDPYSRMSEFKGQIFSGYNSVEWVANNSGLDLANLSLDDIRFASQGVTHFDLATKNAINNATDLTTIQSLLNFDTTEAELDVRGLNRSDFNMRVGQSGVRGGRFFANMSLPLDDNGTEFYSFSGFSSRTGNSAGFYRLPYQSRTYTPLYINGFLPEINSKIIDKSIAVGIRSKAGDWDVDFSNTWGTNSFNFEISNTSNASLLSASPTRFDAGGFSFTQNTTNLDFVNNYEDIFNGLNVAVGAEYRAEFYDIVAGEEESYTQYDANGLPVTPTTTASTDFFGSSRPGGSQVFPGFTPKNALGRDRNSFAAYIDLEAELTDKLLVSGAARFENYSDFGSTINYKLASRYKVNDNLNLRAGASTGFRAPSLHQRYYNAIATQFIAGVPSEVGTFTNDSDIAQQLGIPSLKEEESASVSFGFAGKIPSANLKITADAYFVAIEDRVILTDRFNIPDGIVTNAEAAAFFANAIDTESMGLDIVVTHKFDLNESMRLSSDLSATFSKTRRVDDIHSSQVLVDSGQESSYFSEASRIYLEEAVPRTKVNLSNTLSTDRFNVFLRNVYFGEVTEASNNVASQQVYGAKLVTDLSVGFKATEELTFTVGANNIFDIYPDRTDSTNSNFSSGRFEWSRRSQQFGIGGRFLFARLNFILN
;
A
#
# COMPACT_ATOMS: atom_id res chain seq x y z
N MET A 1 -28.64 6.76 -26.96
CA MET A 1 -28.90 6.07 -28.25
C MET A 1 -28.15 6.78 -29.36
N LYS A 2 -26.95 6.36 -29.71
CA LYS A 2 -26.30 6.60 -31.02
C LYS A 2 -25.37 5.43 -31.27
N LYS A 3 -25.71 4.66 -32.30
CA LYS A 3 -24.98 3.49 -32.80
C LYS A 3 -23.66 3.96 -33.42
N PHE A 4 -22.57 3.32 -33.08
CA PHE A 4 -21.34 3.35 -33.90
C PHE A 4 -21.29 2.08 -34.73
N LEU A 5 -21.45 2.26 -36.04
CA LEU A 5 -21.21 1.25 -37.06
C LEU A 5 -19.68 1.14 -37.28
N PHE A 6 -19.12 -0.02 -36.99
CA PHE A 6 -17.78 -0.38 -37.45
C PHE A 6 -17.87 -0.85 -38.93
N SER A 7 -17.21 -0.15 -39.78
CA SER A 7 -17.14 -0.40 -41.24
C SER A 7 -16.27 -1.63 -41.55
N ARG A 8 -16.86 -2.50 -42.36
CA ARG A 8 -16.41 -3.83 -42.80
C ARG A 8 -15.43 -3.76 -44.00
N ASN A 9 -14.32 -3.00 -43.90
CA ASN A 9 -13.35 -2.87 -45.03
C ASN A 9 -11.88 -2.85 -44.59
N PHE A 10 -11.48 -3.80 -43.71
CA PHE A 10 -10.04 -3.99 -43.39
C PHE A 10 -9.57 -5.44 -43.54
N LEU A 11 -10.23 -6.21 -44.40
CA LEU A 11 -9.91 -7.64 -44.57
C LEU A 11 -9.67 -8.02 -46.06
N LEU A 12 -9.04 -7.16 -46.85
CA LEU A 12 -8.68 -7.49 -48.24
C LEU A 12 -7.47 -6.69 -48.71
N LEU A 13 -6.32 -6.80 -48.01
CA LEU A 13 -5.06 -6.31 -48.58
C LEU A 13 -3.84 -7.04 -47.98
N SER A 14 -3.73 -8.33 -48.20
CA SER A 14 -2.45 -9.06 -48.07
C SER A 14 -2.53 -10.45 -48.66
N LEU A 15 -2.77 -10.52 -49.97
CA LEU A 15 -2.55 -11.74 -50.76
C LEU A 15 -1.89 -11.32 -52.08
N PHE A 16 -0.58 -11.06 -51.99
CA PHE A 16 0.27 -11.16 -53.14
C PHE A 16 1.57 -11.86 -52.77
N LEU A 17 1.66 -13.08 -53.21
CA LEU A 17 2.77 -14.00 -53.06
C LEU A 17 4.08 -13.48 -53.68
N PHE A 18 5.12 -13.53 -52.83
CA PHE A 18 6.44 -13.83 -53.39
C PHE A 18 6.83 -15.22 -52.89
N SER A 19 6.69 -16.22 -53.70
CA SER A 19 7.27 -17.54 -53.49
C SER A 19 8.78 -17.46 -53.77
N VAL A 20 9.55 -17.16 -52.73
CA VAL A 20 10.96 -17.51 -52.72
C VAL A 20 11.04 -18.97 -52.35
N ALA A 21 11.51 -19.81 -53.24
CA ALA A 21 11.84 -21.20 -52.96
C ALA A 21 13.01 -21.22 -51.97
N VAL A 22 12.71 -21.23 -50.67
CA VAL A 22 13.70 -21.48 -49.63
C VAL A 22 13.94 -22.99 -49.63
N SER A 23 15.16 -23.40 -50.00
CA SER A 23 15.64 -24.76 -49.87
C SER A 23 15.79 -25.04 -48.36
N SER A 24 14.74 -25.55 -47.73
CA SER A 24 14.72 -25.93 -46.32
C SER A 24 15.64 -27.16 -46.10
N GLN A 25 16.61 -27.03 -45.17
CA GLN A 25 17.53 -28.11 -44.81
C GLN A 25 17.10 -28.67 -43.44
N THR A 26 16.58 -29.90 -43.45
CA THR A 26 16.13 -30.58 -42.20
C THR A 26 17.33 -31.03 -41.37
N VAL A 27 17.38 -30.54 -40.13
CA VAL A 27 18.33 -30.91 -39.08
C VAL A 27 17.60 -31.77 -38.06
N LYS A 28 18.18 -32.90 -37.70
CA LYS A 28 17.68 -33.80 -36.65
C LYS A 28 18.65 -33.86 -35.47
N GLY A 29 18.17 -34.05 -34.30
CA GLY A 29 19.00 -34.19 -33.11
C GLY A 29 18.25 -34.72 -31.90
N LYS A 30 18.97 -34.82 -30.79
CA LYS A 30 18.46 -35.25 -29.51
C LYS A 30 19.01 -34.37 -28.40
N VAL A 31 18.16 -34.04 -27.42
CA VAL A 31 18.56 -33.35 -26.20
C VAL A 31 18.62 -34.37 -25.06
N ILE A 32 19.75 -34.38 -24.34
CA ILE A 32 20.01 -35.31 -23.22
C ILE A 32 20.51 -34.51 -22.00
N ASP A 33 20.39 -35.11 -20.79
CA ASP A 33 21.05 -34.62 -19.58
C ASP A 33 22.52 -35.04 -19.52
N LEU A 34 23.23 -34.63 -18.44
CA LEU A 34 24.63 -35.00 -18.22
C LEU A 34 24.84 -36.53 -17.98
N ASP A 35 23.81 -37.26 -17.60
CA ASP A 35 23.81 -38.70 -17.37
C ASP A 35 23.41 -39.49 -18.64
N GLY A 36 23.09 -38.79 -19.75
CA GLY A 36 22.72 -39.34 -21.05
C GLY A 36 21.23 -39.69 -21.18
N ASN A 37 20.37 -39.33 -20.25
CA ASN A 37 18.94 -39.57 -20.32
C ASN A 37 18.31 -38.59 -21.32
N ALA A 38 17.27 -39.01 -22.00
CA ALA A 38 16.54 -38.20 -22.97
C ALA A 38 15.73 -37.10 -22.27
N LEU A 39 15.77 -35.87 -22.79
CA LEU A 39 15.04 -34.75 -22.27
C LEU A 39 13.90 -34.33 -23.22
N PRO A 40 12.63 -34.63 -22.88
CA PRO A 40 11.49 -34.29 -23.71
C PRO A 40 11.07 -32.82 -23.54
N PHE A 41 10.28 -32.32 -24.49
CA PHE A 41 9.61 -30.99 -24.48
C PHE A 41 10.52 -29.77 -24.48
N PHE A 42 11.79 -29.91 -24.83
CA PHE A 42 12.68 -28.77 -25.05
C PHE A 42 12.27 -27.98 -26.29
N ASN A 43 12.14 -26.69 -26.16
CA ASN A 43 12.02 -25.80 -27.31
C ASN A 43 13.34 -25.74 -28.06
N VAL A 44 13.30 -25.95 -29.37
CA VAL A 44 14.44 -25.90 -30.28
C VAL A 44 14.10 -24.88 -31.36
N VAL A 45 14.66 -23.67 -31.28
CA VAL A 45 14.31 -22.53 -32.13
C VAL A 45 15.52 -22.06 -32.93
N GLU A 46 15.36 -21.79 -34.17
CA GLU A 46 16.40 -21.17 -35.00
C GLU A 46 16.54 -19.70 -34.58
N LYS A 47 17.75 -19.34 -34.11
CA LYS A 47 18.04 -18.01 -33.55
C LYS A 47 17.63 -16.87 -34.48
N ASN A 48 16.94 -15.85 -33.93
CA ASN A 48 16.42 -14.68 -34.67
C ASN A 48 15.34 -15.00 -35.72
N THR A 49 14.62 -16.12 -35.56
CA THR A 49 13.47 -16.47 -36.41
C THR A 49 12.33 -17.01 -35.56
N ASN A 50 11.14 -17.14 -36.13
CA ASN A 50 9.99 -17.84 -35.50
C ASN A 50 9.96 -19.32 -35.91
N ASN A 51 11.04 -19.86 -36.47
CA ASN A 51 11.15 -21.25 -36.89
C ASN A 51 11.60 -22.10 -35.71
N GLY A 52 10.73 -22.97 -35.17
CA GLY A 52 11.04 -23.79 -34.01
C GLY A 52 10.27 -25.12 -34.02
N THR A 53 10.69 -26.00 -33.12
CA THR A 53 10.09 -27.32 -32.83
C THR A 53 10.31 -27.62 -31.37
N THR A 54 9.71 -28.71 -30.88
CA THR A 54 9.96 -29.26 -29.53
C THR A 54 10.53 -30.68 -29.62
N THR A 55 11.28 -31.10 -28.59
CA THR A 55 11.69 -32.52 -28.49
C THR A 55 10.50 -33.38 -28.08
N ASP A 56 10.47 -34.63 -28.64
CA ASP A 56 9.48 -35.64 -28.31
C ASP A 56 9.83 -36.40 -26.99
N ASP A 57 9.04 -37.44 -26.63
CA ASP A 57 9.24 -38.22 -25.42
C ASP A 57 10.59 -38.96 -25.34
N GLN A 58 11.28 -39.12 -26.48
CA GLN A 58 12.62 -39.71 -26.59
C GLN A 58 13.70 -38.61 -26.64
N GLY A 59 13.32 -37.32 -26.44
CA GLY A 59 14.22 -36.19 -26.50
C GLY A 59 14.66 -35.84 -27.93
N GLU A 60 14.03 -36.39 -28.98
CA GLU A 60 14.41 -36.17 -30.38
C GLU A 60 13.67 -34.99 -30.99
N PHE A 61 14.33 -34.25 -31.87
CA PHE A 61 13.75 -33.15 -32.62
C PHE A 61 14.08 -33.17 -34.11
N SER A 62 13.24 -32.55 -34.92
CA SER A 62 13.45 -32.35 -36.33
C SER A 62 13.01 -30.94 -36.71
N ILE A 63 13.93 -30.10 -37.17
CA ILE A 63 13.67 -28.70 -37.54
C ILE A 63 14.14 -28.42 -38.99
N ASN A 64 13.34 -27.69 -39.74
CA ASN A 64 13.67 -27.25 -41.09
C ASN A 64 14.35 -25.90 -41.01
N MET A 65 15.66 -25.87 -41.04
CA MET A 65 16.44 -24.63 -40.96
C MET A 65 16.24 -23.74 -42.18
N SER A 66 16.11 -22.43 -41.94
CA SER A 66 15.99 -21.43 -43.02
C SER A 66 17.28 -21.29 -43.81
N LYS A 67 18.43 -21.48 -43.15
CA LYS A 67 19.78 -21.50 -43.73
C LYS A 67 20.75 -22.26 -42.85
N ILE A 68 21.82 -22.79 -43.42
CA ILE A 68 23.00 -23.32 -42.71
C ILE A 68 24.24 -22.57 -43.27
N PRO A 69 25.13 -22.00 -42.40
CA PRO A 69 25.13 -22.10 -40.96
C PRO A 69 24.10 -21.18 -40.28
N SER A 70 23.49 -21.67 -39.18
CA SER A 70 22.62 -20.91 -38.26
C SER A 70 22.72 -21.49 -36.86
N THR A 71 22.26 -20.78 -35.84
CA THR A 71 22.34 -21.22 -34.47
C THR A 71 20.97 -21.71 -34.00
N LEU A 72 20.91 -22.87 -33.38
CA LEU A 72 19.74 -23.32 -32.64
C LEU A 72 19.84 -22.85 -31.17
N VAL A 73 18.76 -22.35 -30.64
CA VAL A 73 18.55 -22.02 -29.22
C VAL A 73 17.67 -23.12 -28.65
N ILE A 74 18.20 -23.82 -27.66
CA ILE A 74 17.54 -24.95 -27.00
C ILE A 74 17.21 -24.53 -25.58
N SER A 75 15.92 -24.55 -25.21
CA SER A 75 15.47 -24.06 -23.91
C SER A 75 14.29 -24.85 -23.36
N LEU A 76 14.28 -25.05 -22.06
CA LEU A 76 13.15 -25.57 -21.29
C LEU A 76 13.20 -24.92 -19.91
N LEU A 77 12.05 -24.68 -19.31
CA LEU A 77 11.96 -24.16 -17.95
C LEU A 77 12.62 -25.14 -16.97
N GLY A 78 13.64 -24.68 -16.25
CA GLY A 78 14.44 -25.51 -15.35
C GLY A 78 15.75 -26.00 -15.95
N TYR A 79 16.10 -25.64 -17.18
CA TYR A 79 17.37 -25.95 -17.83
C TYR A 79 18.07 -24.70 -18.37
N GLU A 80 19.40 -24.73 -18.43
CA GLU A 80 20.18 -23.63 -19.04
C GLU A 80 19.89 -23.57 -20.53
N THR A 81 19.61 -22.37 -21.02
CA THR A 81 19.44 -22.14 -22.47
C THR A 81 20.76 -22.40 -23.17
N THR A 82 20.78 -23.38 -24.05
CA THR A 82 21.99 -23.79 -24.80
C THR A 82 21.90 -23.29 -26.24
N GLU A 83 22.96 -22.66 -26.74
CA GLU A 83 23.09 -22.26 -28.14
C GLU A 83 24.01 -23.21 -28.87
N LYS A 84 23.56 -23.76 -30.00
CA LYS A 84 24.33 -24.65 -30.82
C LYS A 84 24.44 -24.15 -32.26
N LEU A 85 25.66 -23.82 -32.69
CA LEU A 85 25.90 -23.50 -34.08
C LEU A 85 25.79 -24.75 -34.97
N VAL A 86 24.90 -24.71 -35.93
CA VAL A 86 24.65 -25.79 -36.89
C VAL A 86 25.34 -25.43 -38.21
N THR A 87 26.34 -26.21 -38.58
CA THR A 87 27.12 -26.01 -39.81
C THR A 87 26.85 -27.07 -40.88
N SER A 88 26.09 -28.10 -40.57
CA SER A 88 25.70 -29.20 -41.48
C SER A 88 24.39 -29.83 -41.00
N THR A 89 23.80 -30.69 -41.84
CA THR A 89 22.60 -31.49 -41.54
C THR A 89 22.88 -32.77 -40.76
N ASN A 90 24.06 -32.94 -40.15
CA ASN A 90 24.39 -34.09 -39.32
C ASN A 90 23.49 -34.15 -38.09
N TYR A 91 23.26 -35.39 -37.58
CA TYR A 91 22.49 -35.59 -36.34
C TYR A 91 23.21 -34.92 -35.16
N LEU A 92 22.47 -34.12 -34.37
CA LEU A 92 23.01 -33.38 -33.26
C LEU A 92 22.66 -34.06 -31.95
N VAL A 93 23.62 -34.17 -31.04
CA VAL A 93 23.37 -34.48 -29.65
C VAL A 93 23.70 -33.24 -28.84
N ILE A 94 22.75 -32.77 -28.06
CA ILE A 94 22.86 -31.56 -27.28
C ILE A 94 22.67 -31.93 -25.82
N GLU A 95 23.69 -31.71 -25.01
CA GLU A 95 23.62 -31.86 -23.56
C GLU A 95 23.02 -30.54 -22.98
N ALA A 96 21.90 -30.69 -22.24
CA ALA A 96 21.30 -29.61 -21.49
C ALA A 96 21.58 -29.80 -20.01
N MET A 97 22.07 -28.78 -19.35
CA MET A 97 22.29 -28.77 -17.92
C MET A 97 21.02 -28.25 -17.23
N GLU A 98 20.62 -28.90 -16.16
CA GLU A 98 19.56 -28.37 -15.32
C GLU A 98 19.95 -26.97 -14.87
N SER A 99 19.10 -26.00 -15.19
CA SER A 99 19.28 -24.65 -14.70
C SER A 99 19.00 -24.63 -13.22
N SER A 100 20.01 -24.28 -12.44
CA SER A 100 19.82 -23.86 -11.06
C SER A 100 19.14 -22.47 -10.98
N GLU A 101 18.39 -22.06 -12.01
CA GLU A 101 17.87 -20.70 -12.21
C GLU A 101 16.99 -20.17 -11.05
N THR A 102 16.48 -21.00 -10.17
CA THR A 102 15.92 -20.52 -8.90
C THR A 102 17.01 -20.09 -7.89
N LEU A 103 18.28 -20.28 -8.21
CA LEU A 103 19.43 -19.98 -7.33
C LEU A 103 20.31 -18.82 -7.82
N GLN A 104 20.13 -18.34 -9.04
CA GLN A 104 21.02 -17.36 -9.68
C GLN A 104 20.33 -16.06 -10.13
N GLU A 105 19.15 -15.73 -9.63
CA GLU A 105 18.64 -14.38 -9.88
C GLU A 105 19.61 -13.37 -9.24
N THR A 106 20.25 -12.58 -10.08
CA THR A 106 21.19 -11.55 -9.66
C THR A 106 20.45 -10.52 -8.84
N ILE A 107 20.95 -10.21 -7.67
CA ILE A 107 20.39 -9.16 -6.83
C ILE A 107 20.89 -7.80 -7.28
N ILE A 108 20.05 -6.78 -7.11
CA ILE A 108 20.38 -5.38 -7.37
C ILE A 108 20.54 -4.60 -6.05
N VAL A 109 20.04 -5.16 -4.93
CA VAL A 109 20.09 -4.54 -3.61
C VAL A 109 20.98 -5.31 -2.65
N GLY A 110 21.65 -4.60 -1.74
CA GLY A 110 22.55 -5.15 -0.72
C GLY A 110 23.98 -5.40 -1.18
N SER A 111 24.25 -5.35 -2.50
CA SER A 111 25.59 -5.35 -3.09
C SER A 111 25.57 -4.58 -4.41
N ARG A 112 26.66 -3.90 -4.74
CA ARG A 112 26.88 -3.23 -6.04
C ARG A 112 27.56 -4.17 -7.05
N ASN A 113 27.97 -5.35 -6.61
CA ASN A 113 28.55 -6.38 -7.48
C ASN A 113 27.43 -7.13 -8.23
N LYS A 114 27.37 -6.98 -9.55
CA LYS A 114 26.36 -7.55 -10.44
C LYS A 114 26.33 -9.09 -10.47
N SER A 115 27.32 -9.77 -9.93
CA SER A 115 27.40 -11.24 -9.93
C SER A 115 26.85 -11.89 -8.65
N ARG A 116 26.36 -11.14 -7.67
CA ARG A 116 25.89 -11.69 -6.38
C ARG A 116 24.51 -12.30 -6.49
N THR A 117 24.35 -13.42 -5.82
CA THR A 117 23.06 -14.07 -5.55
C THR A 117 22.61 -13.79 -4.13
N ALA A 118 21.33 -14.01 -3.82
CA ALA A 118 20.78 -13.78 -2.49
C ALA A 118 21.46 -14.59 -1.36
N VAL A 119 22.05 -15.75 -1.71
CA VAL A 119 22.77 -16.60 -0.75
C VAL A 119 24.19 -16.07 -0.51
N ASP A 120 24.78 -15.38 -1.49
CA ASP A 120 26.17 -14.93 -1.46
C ASP A 120 26.34 -13.51 -0.92
N THR A 121 25.26 -12.83 -0.59
CA THR A 121 25.29 -11.48 0.00
C THR A 121 25.70 -11.49 1.46
N PRO A 122 26.40 -10.43 1.92
CA PRO A 122 26.71 -10.23 3.34
C PRO A 122 25.49 -9.81 4.18
N VAL A 123 24.35 -9.53 3.54
CA VAL A 123 23.10 -9.06 4.16
C VAL A 123 21.89 -9.88 3.70
N PRO A 124 20.80 -9.96 4.49
CA PRO A 124 19.62 -10.73 4.13
C PRO A 124 18.82 -10.08 2.99
N VAL A 125 18.67 -10.78 1.86
CA VAL A 125 17.83 -10.38 0.73
C VAL A 125 16.88 -11.53 0.39
N ASP A 126 15.57 -11.26 0.41
CA ASP A 126 14.56 -12.20 -0.09
C ASP A 126 14.19 -11.84 -1.53
N ILE A 127 14.02 -12.85 -2.37
CA ILE A 127 13.54 -12.70 -3.73
C ILE A 127 12.14 -13.30 -3.82
N ILE A 128 11.16 -12.50 -4.20
CA ILE A 128 9.75 -12.87 -4.30
C ILE A 128 9.34 -12.88 -5.76
N ASN A 129 8.98 -14.04 -6.29
CA ASN A 129 8.47 -14.20 -7.64
C ASN A 129 6.98 -13.83 -7.69
N VAL A 130 6.67 -12.63 -8.17
CA VAL A 130 5.29 -12.11 -8.20
C VAL A 130 4.41 -12.87 -9.18
N ALA A 131 4.94 -13.31 -10.31
CA ALA A 131 4.17 -14.04 -11.32
C ALA A 131 3.65 -15.40 -10.80
N GLU A 132 4.43 -16.10 -9.99
CA GLU A 132 4.00 -17.36 -9.36
C GLU A 132 2.91 -17.13 -8.32
N LEU A 133 3.09 -16.12 -7.47
CA LEU A 133 2.13 -15.78 -6.42
C LEU A 133 0.80 -15.32 -6.97
N THR A 134 0.81 -14.45 -7.97
CA THR A 134 -0.43 -13.95 -8.58
C THR A 134 -1.21 -15.01 -9.32
N ARG A 135 -0.59 -16.10 -9.79
CA ARG A 135 -1.32 -17.23 -10.39
C ARG A 135 -2.15 -18.00 -9.36
N ASN A 136 -1.66 -18.15 -8.15
CA ASN A 136 -2.18 -19.06 -7.14
C ASN A 136 -3.04 -18.40 -6.07
N SER A 137 -2.97 -17.08 -5.90
CA SER A 137 -3.65 -16.34 -4.84
C SER A 137 -4.58 -15.25 -5.41
N PRO A 138 -5.64 -14.84 -4.68
CA PRO A 138 -6.59 -13.83 -5.16
C PRO A 138 -6.02 -12.41 -5.15
N GLN A 139 -4.92 -12.19 -4.41
CA GLN A 139 -4.35 -10.86 -4.25
C GLN A 139 -3.87 -10.32 -5.60
N VAL A 140 -4.34 -9.13 -5.97
CA VAL A 140 -3.93 -8.39 -7.17
C VAL A 140 -3.16 -7.11 -6.81
N ASN A 141 -3.32 -6.61 -5.59
CA ASN A 141 -2.63 -5.42 -5.09
C ASN A 141 -1.31 -5.81 -4.45
N LEU A 142 -0.25 -5.05 -4.76
CA LEU A 142 1.11 -5.35 -4.33
C LEU A 142 1.26 -5.39 -2.80
N ASN A 143 0.62 -4.45 -2.09
CA ASN A 143 0.61 -4.43 -0.63
C ASN A 143 0.06 -5.74 -0.04
N GLN A 144 -1.04 -6.25 -0.57
CA GLN A 144 -1.65 -7.49 -0.09
C GLN A 144 -0.80 -8.71 -0.45
N ILE A 145 -0.19 -8.74 -1.64
CA ILE A 145 0.76 -9.81 -2.02
C ILE A 145 1.90 -9.87 -0.99
N LEU A 146 2.57 -8.75 -0.75
CA LEU A 146 3.70 -8.67 0.20
C LEU A 146 3.27 -8.98 1.65
N ASN A 147 2.08 -8.55 2.07
CA ASN A 147 1.58 -8.82 3.43
C ASN A 147 1.45 -10.33 3.75
N TYR A 148 1.19 -11.14 2.74
CA TYR A 148 1.07 -12.59 2.91
C TYR A 148 2.40 -13.34 2.75
N VAL A 149 3.35 -12.85 1.99
CA VAL A 149 4.55 -13.64 1.61
C VAL A 149 5.85 -13.09 2.19
N ALA A 150 5.99 -11.79 2.34
CA ALA A 150 7.19 -11.22 2.95
C ALA A 150 7.14 -11.39 4.48
N PRO A 151 8.19 -11.95 5.12
CA PRO A 151 8.17 -12.17 6.59
C PRO A 151 7.89 -10.84 7.29
N SER A 152 8.40 -10.11 7.86
CA SER A 152 8.20 -8.87 8.64
C SER A 152 7.44 -7.72 7.93
N PHE A 153 6.86 -7.94 6.75
CA PHE A 153 6.04 -6.94 6.06
C PHE A 153 4.59 -6.96 6.57
N SER A 154 4.01 -5.79 6.79
CA SER A 154 2.62 -5.64 7.22
C SER A 154 1.94 -4.49 6.47
N SER A 155 0.75 -4.74 5.92
CA SER A 155 -0.13 -3.74 5.32
C SER A 155 -1.58 -4.16 5.55
N ASN A 156 -2.21 -3.54 6.52
CA ASN A 156 -3.60 -3.84 6.88
C ASN A 156 -4.55 -2.94 6.10
N THR A 157 -5.64 -3.51 5.59
CA THR A 157 -6.74 -2.75 4.99
C THR A 157 -7.34 -1.83 6.05
N GLN A 158 -7.29 -0.53 5.81
CA GLN A 158 -7.80 0.47 6.74
C GLN A 158 -9.29 0.75 6.49
N THR A 159 -9.97 1.32 7.48
CA THR A 159 -11.36 1.73 7.42
C THR A 159 -11.58 3.00 8.22
N ILE A 160 -12.45 3.91 7.75
CA ILE A 160 -12.75 5.19 8.37
C ILE A 160 -11.45 5.97 8.67
N SER A 161 -10.66 6.19 7.63
CA SER A 161 -9.31 6.77 7.75
C SER A 161 -9.02 7.90 6.76
N ASP A 162 -10.08 8.63 6.35
CA ASP A 162 -10.04 9.88 5.56
C ASP A 162 -9.12 9.78 4.32
N GLY A 163 -9.27 8.69 3.55
CA GLY A 163 -8.55 8.43 2.32
C GLY A 163 -7.28 7.58 2.48
N THR A 164 -6.77 7.34 3.69
CA THR A 164 -5.66 6.39 3.90
C THR A 164 -6.06 4.96 3.52
N ASP A 165 -7.35 4.62 3.63
CA ASP A 165 -7.97 3.37 3.18
C ASP A 165 -8.04 3.21 1.65
N HIS A 166 -7.63 4.23 0.89
CA HIS A 166 -7.45 4.15 -0.56
C HIS A 166 -6.01 3.80 -0.98
N ILE A 167 -5.05 3.82 -0.03
CA ILE A 167 -3.61 3.58 -0.25
C ILE A 167 -3.13 2.33 0.50
N ASP A 168 -3.59 2.11 1.74
CA ASP A 168 -3.16 1.03 2.65
C ASP A 168 -1.63 1.07 2.90
N PRO A 169 -1.13 1.97 3.76
CA PRO A 169 0.30 2.11 4.03
C PRO A 169 0.93 0.81 4.52
N ALA A 170 2.19 0.59 4.13
CA ALA A 170 2.93 -0.63 4.42
C ALA A 170 4.07 -0.37 5.41
N SER A 171 4.42 -1.37 6.21
CA SER A 171 5.53 -1.34 7.15
C SER A 171 6.42 -2.57 7.03
N LEU A 172 7.65 -2.46 7.52
CA LEU A 172 8.62 -3.55 7.55
C LEU A 172 9.25 -3.62 8.95
N ARG A 173 9.37 -4.83 9.53
CA ARG A 173 9.98 -5.05 10.86
C ARG A 173 9.32 -4.26 12.01
N GLY A 174 8.02 -3.95 11.87
CA GLY A 174 7.28 -3.15 12.85
C GLY A 174 7.66 -1.66 12.88
N LEU A 175 8.45 -1.20 11.90
CA LEU A 175 8.81 0.21 11.70
C LEU A 175 7.80 0.89 10.76
N GLY A 176 7.76 2.22 10.77
CA GLY A 176 6.78 2.99 10.00
C GLY A 176 6.92 2.87 8.47
N PRO A 177 5.87 3.19 7.72
CA PRO A 177 5.91 3.20 6.26
C PRO A 177 6.98 4.15 5.66
N ASP A 178 7.31 5.20 6.37
CA ASP A 178 8.31 6.20 6.01
C ASP A 178 9.76 5.79 6.35
N GLN A 179 9.94 4.64 6.98
CA GLN A 179 11.27 4.07 7.33
C GLN A 179 11.65 2.90 6.41
N VAL A 180 10.89 2.72 5.31
CA VAL A 180 11.10 1.69 4.28
C VAL A 180 11.33 2.36 2.94
N LEU A 181 12.51 2.19 2.37
CA LEU A 181 12.81 2.72 1.03
C LEU A 181 12.25 1.79 -0.06
N VAL A 182 11.56 2.37 -1.03
CA VAL A 182 11.09 1.66 -2.23
C VAL A 182 11.89 2.09 -3.45
N LEU A 183 12.38 1.11 -4.20
CA LEU A 183 13.07 1.28 -5.48
C LEU A 183 12.29 0.59 -6.61
N VAL A 184 12.42 1.09 -7.83
CA VAL A 184 12.00 0.42 -9.06
C VAL A 184 13.22 0.28 -9.97
N ASN A 185 13.57 -0.94 -10.35
CA ASN A 185 14.79 -1.25 -11.10
C ASN A 185 16.06 -0.60 -10.51
N GLY A 186 16.13 -0.54 -9.15
CA GLY A 186 17.25 0.05 -8.41
C GLY A 186 17.24 1.58 -8.29
N LYS A 187 16.23 2.28 -8.81
CA LYS A 187 16.10 3.75 -8.71
C LYS A 187 14.99 4.12 -7.72
N ARG A 188 15.23 5.18 -6.92
CA ARG A 188 14.30 5.63 -5.86
C ARG A 188 12.93 5.98 -6.40
N ARG A 189 11.90 5.43 -5.78
CA ARG A 189 10.48 5.75 -6.01
C ARG A 189 10.07 6.93 -5.10
N HIS A 190 9.26 7.84 -5.62
CA HIS A 190 8.64 8.90 -4.82
C HIS A 190 7.57 8.34 -3.87
N THR A 191 7.28 9.08 -2.79
CA THR A 191 6.23 8.74 -1.82
C THR A 191 4.86 9.20 -2.31
N SER A 192 3.81 8.75 -1.61
CA SER A 192 2.46 9.31 -1.70
C SER A 192 2.45 10.78 -1.27
N SER A 193 1.48 11.56 -1.73
CA SER A 193 1.23 12.92 -1.24
C SER A 193 0.39 12.95 0.05
N LEU A 194 -0.21 11.82 0.45
CA LEU A 194 -1.09 11.70 1.62
C LEU A 194 -0.30 11.43 2.89
N VAL A 195 -0.59 12.21 3.93
CA VAL A 195 -0.14 11.96 5.31
C VAL A 195 -1.19 11.13 6.05
N ASN A 196 -0.77 10.07 6.74
CA ASN A 196 -1.66 9.33 7.62
C ASN A 196 -1.83 10.08 8.95
N VAL A 197 -2.91 10.83 9.11
CA VAL A 197 -3.17 11.60 10.34
C VAL A 197 -4.14 10.91 11.30
N ASN A 198 -4.84 9.87 10.85
CA ASN A 198 -5.85 9.18 11.64
C ASN A 198 -5.26 8.21 12.67
N GLY A 199 -6.04 7.89 13.70
CA GLY A 199 -5.66 6.95 14.76
C GLY A 199 -5.66 5.50 14.27
N THR A 200 -4.63 5.15 13.49
CA THR A 200 -4.34 3.80 12.98
C THR A 200 -2.84 3.54 13.06
N PHE A 201 -2.42 2.29 12.82
CA PHE A 201 -1.00 1.97 12.67
C PHE A 201 -0.36 2.85 11.58
N GLY A 202 0.82 3.37 11.84
CA GLY A 202 1.54 4.28 10.94
C GLY A 202 1.03 5.73 10.99
N ARG A 203 0.28 6.12 12.03
CA ARG A 203 -0.14 7.52 12.24
C ARG A 203 1.08 8.45 12.27
N GLY A 204 1.02 9.54 11.51
CA GLY A 204 2.10 10.52 11.35
C GLY A 204 3.10 10.18 10.25
N SER A 205 2.98 9.04 9.56
CA SER A 205 3.91 8.62 8.52
C SER A 205 3.39 8.91 7.11
N VAL A 206 4.32 8.88 6.16
CA VAL A 206 4.08 9.02 4.71
C VAL A 206 4.78 7.86 4.00
N GLY A 207 4.03 6.94 3.43
CA GLY A 207 4.59 5.79 2.72
C GLY A 207 4.56 5.93 1.20
N THR A 208 5.21 5.01 0.51
CA THR A 208 5.10 4.87 -0.95
C THR A 208 3.78 4.18 -1.30
N ASP A 209 3.07 4.70 -2.30
CA ASP A 209 1.87 4.07 -2.86
C ASP A 209 2.24 2.89 -3.75
N LEU A 210 2.39 1.71 -3.16
CA LEU A 210 2.71 0.47 -3.87
C LEU A 210 1.58 0.03 -4.79
N ASN A 211 0.33 0.38 -4.49
CA ASN A 211 -0.84 0.03 -5.30
C ASN A 211 -0.93 0.84 -6.61
N ALA A 212 -0.07 1.86 -6.80
CA ALA A 212 0.10 2.53 -8.09
C ALA A 212 0.84 1.68 -9.13
N ILE A 213 1.53 0.60 -8.72
CA ILE A 213 2.32 -0.28 -9.58
C ILE A 213 1.53 -1.57 -9.85
N PRO A 214 1.17 -1.89 -11.11
CA PRO A 214 0.43 -3.11 -11.41
C PRO A 214 1.29 -4.37 -11.19
N ALA A 215 0.77 -5.37 -10.49
CA ALA A 215 1.49 -6.61 -10.22
C ALA A 215 1.96 -7.32 -11.52
N ALA A 216 1.19 -7.21 -12.61
CA ALA A 216 1.53 -7.78 -13.91
C ALA A 216 2.78 -7.13 -14.57
N SER A 217 3.18 -5.92 -14.14
CA SER A 217 4.42 -5.28 -14.62
C SER A 217 5.66 -5.78 -13.91
N ILE A 218 5.53 -6.61 -12.88
CA ILE A 218 6.61 -6.98 -11.97
C ILE A 218 7.12 -8.38 -12.31
N LYS A 219 8.43 -8.52 -12.50
CA LYS A 219 9.14 -9.79 -12.63
C LYS A 219 9.35 -10.40 -11.24
N SER A 220 10.03 -9.65 -10.36
CA SER A 220 10.32 -10.07 -9.00
C SER A 220 10.44 -8.86 -8.06
N ILE A 221 10.39 -9.12 -6.76
CA ILE A 221 10.63 -8.13 -5.72
C ILE A 221 11.79 -8.63 -4.87
N GLN A 222 12.77 -7.75 -4.65
CA GLN A 222 13.89 -8.00 -3.76
C GLN A 222 13.67 -7.21 -2.48
N VAL A 223 13.59 -7.88 -1.34
CA VAL A 223 13.41 -7.27 -0.02
C VAL A 223 14.72 -7.39 0.75
N LEU A 224 15.47 -6.30 0.83
CA LEU A 224 16.64 -6.19 1.69
C LEU A 224 16.17 -5.91 3.11
N ARG A 225 16.39 -6.86 4.01
CA ARG A 225 16.03 -6.78 5.43
C ARG A 225 17.25 -6.39 6.25
N ASP A 226 17.78 -5.17 6.03
CA ASP A 226 18.91 -4.62 6.79
C ASP A 226 18.94 -3.10 6.63
N GLY A 227 19.51 -2.38 7.61
CA GLY A 227 19.75 -0.95 7.47
C GLY A 227 20.70 -0.68 6.29
N ALA A 228 20.31 0.23 5.41
CA ALA A 228 21.00 0.45 4.15
C ALA A 228 21.14 1.94 3.76
N ALA A 229 21.03 2.84 4.73
CA ALA A 229 21.12 4.27 4.46
C ALA A 229 22.50 4.69 3.92
N ALA A 230 23.58 4.02 4.31
CA ALA A 230 24.91 4.25 3.74
C ALA A 230 25.02 3.89 2.25
N GLN A 231 24.14 3.02 1.74
CA GLN A 231 24.12 2.59 0.33
C GLN A 231 23.07 3.34 -0.51
N TYR A 232 21.88 3.64 0.07
CA TYR A 232 20.72 4.15 -0.66
C TYR A 232 20.18 5.48 -0.14
N GLY A 233 20.74 6.01 0.97
CA GLY A 233 20.34 7.28 1.58
C GLY A 233 19.16 7.19 2.54
N SER A 234 18.56 8.33 2.84
CA SER A 234 17.43 8.49 3.74
C SER A 234 16.33 7.44 3.52
N ASP A 235 15.60 7.10 4.57
CA ASP A 235 14.44 6.21 4.63
C ASP A 235 14.75 4.69 4.62
N ALA A 236 16.00 4.28 4.34
CA ALA A 236 16.43 2.89 4.34
C ALA A 236 16.83 2.41 5.76
N ILE A 237 15.97 2.64 6.77
CA ILE A 237 16.19 2.24 8.18
C ILE A 237 15.74 0.79 8.39
N ALA A 238 14.48 0.49 8.07
CA ALA A 238 13.91 -0.85 8.22
C ALA A 238 14.41 -1.82 7.15
N GLY A 239 14.71 -1.29 5.98
CA GLY A 239 15.16 -2.05 4.80
C GLY A 239 14.80 -1.37 3.48
N VAL A 240 14.99 -2.13 2.39
CA VAL A 240 14.73 -1.65 1.03
C VAL A 240 13.86 -2.66 0.28
N ILE A 241 12.81 -2.20 -0.37
CA ILE A 241 11.97 -2.99 -1.29
C ILE A 241 12.31 -2.56 -2.71
N ASN A 242 12.94 -3.42 -3.50
CA ASN A 242 13.27 -3.15 -4.89
C ASN A 242 12.37 -3.96 -5.83
N ILE A 243 11.61 -3.26 -6.64
CA ILE A 243 10.67 -3.83 -7.61
C ILE A 243 11.38 -3.94 -8.94
N ILE A 244 11.56 -5.16 -9.42
CA ILE A 244 12.14 -5.45 -10.73
C ILE A 244 11.00 -5.59 -11.73
N LEU A 245 11.00 -4.74 -12.75
CA LEU A 245 9.97 -4.73 -13.78
C LEU A 245 10.19 -5.86 -14.81
N ASN A 246 9.09 -6.30 -15.42
CA ASN A 246 9.07 -7.33 -16.42
C ASN A 246 9.83 -6.87 -17.69
N ASN A 247 10.64 -7.78 -18.24
CA ASN A 247 11.44 -7.55 -19.45
C ASN A 247 11.25 -8.65 -20.52
N LYS A 248 10.26 -9.53 -20.34
CA LYS A 248 9.94 -10.55 -21.32
C LYS A 248 9.52 -9.93 -22.65
N VAL A 249 9.88 -10.59 -23.74
CA VAL A 249 9.52 -10.18 -25.11
C VAL A 249 8.79 -11.30 -25.83
N ASN A 250 7.95 -10.93 -26.80
CA ASN A 250 7.16 -11.84 -27.63
C ASN A 250 6.22 -12.78 -26.85
N GLU A 251 5.96 -12.48 -25.61
CA GLU A 251 5.00 -13.19 -24.75
C GLU A 251 3.85 -12.23 -24.38
N LEU A 252 2.63 -12.58 -24.76
CA LEU A 252 1.42 -11.90 -24.30
C LEU A 252 0.89 -12.64 -23.07
N ASN A 253 0.81 -11.94 -21.94
CA ASN A 253 0.18 -12.45 -20.72
C ASN A 253 -1.08 -11.63 -20.44
N LEU A 254 -2.25 -12.25 -20.51
CA LEU A 254 -3.56 -11.66 -20.21
C LEU A 254 -4.15 -12.34 -18.98
N SER A 255 -4.54 -11.58 -17.97
CA SER A 255 -5.18 -12.11 -16.76
C SER A 255 -6.49 -11.38 -16.46
N VAL A 256 -7.54 -12.13 -16.17
CA VAL A 256 -8.82 -11.61 -15.69
C VAL A 256 -9.14 -12.31 -14.38
N THR A 257 -9.26 -11.54 -13.31
CA THR A 257 -9.64 -12.02 -11.97
C THR A 257 -10.94 -11.38 -11.54
N SER A 258 -11.89 -12.16 -11.05
CA SER A 258 -13.11 -11.67 -10.42
C SER A 258 -13.37 -12.43 -9.13
N GLY A 259 -13.93 -11.76 -8.14
CA GLY A 259 -14.26 -12.36 -6.85
C GLY A 259 -15.17 -11.47 -6.01
N ALA A 260 -15.62 -12.02 -4.89
CA ALA A 260 -16.45 -11.32 -3.91
C ALA A 260 -16.32 -11.95 -2.53
N HIS A 261 -16.64 -11.22 -1.48
CA HIS A 261 -16.81 -11.78 -0.15
C HIS A 261 -18.13 -12.57 -0.09
N VAL A 262 -18.01 -13.82 0.32
CA VAL A 262 -19.15 -14.75 0.55
C VAL A 262 -19.05 -15.25 1.98
N SER A 263 -19.63 -14.49 2.90
CA SER A 263 -19.41 -14.66 4.33
C SER A 263 -20.72 -14.58 5.11
N LYS A 264 -20.75 -15.18 6.29
CA LYS A 264 -21.86 -15.05 7.25
C LYS A 264 -22.07 -13.60 7.74
N ASN A 265 -21.03 -12.77 7.67
CA ASN A 265 -21.10 -11.37 8.11
C ASN A 265 -21.10 -10.38 6.93
N SER A 266 -21.23 -10.83 5.67
CA SER A 266 -21.46 -9.96 4.51
C SER A 266 -22.80 -9.20 4.62
N GLN A 267 -22.98 -8.15 3.83
CA GLN A 267 -24.19 -7.33 3.80
C GLN A 267 -24.62 -6.89 5.22
N GLU A 268 -23.72 -6.21 5.93
CA GLU A 268 -23.99 -5.72 7.29
C GLU A 268 -24.42 -6.83 8.27
N GLN A 269 -23.71 -7.96 8.23
CA GLN A 269 -23.90 -9.16 9.06
C GLN A 269 -25.19 -9.95 8.79
N GLN A 270 -25.88 -9.68 7.70
CA GLN A 270 -27.04 -10.47 7.28
C GLN A 270 -26.65 -11.76 6.54
N GLY A 271 -25.41 -11.84 6.10
CA GLY A 271 -24.89 -12.89 5.23
C GLY A 271 -25.20 -12.63 3.75
N GLY A 272 -24.43 -13.25 2.88
CA GLY A 272 -24.59 -13.06 1.43
C GLY A 272 -23.30 -12.71 0.72
N ILE A 273 -23.39 -11.87 -0.32
CA ILE A 273 -22.29 -11.51 -1.21
C ILE A 273 -22.14 -10.00 -1.22
N ASP A 274 -20.89 -9.52 -1.03
CA ASP A 274 -20.53 -8.10 -1.15
C ASP A 274 -19.05 -7.93 -1.48
N GLY A 275 -18.61 -6.68 -1.72
CA GLY A 275 -17.20 -6.34 -1.98
C GLY A 275 -16.70 -7.00 -3.26
N GLU A 276 -17.49 -6.97 -4.31
CA GLU A 276 -17.17 -7.53 -5.62
C GLU A 276 -15.92 -6.86 -6.19
N THR A 277 -15.06 -7.67 -6.81
CA THR A 277 -13.82 -7.18 -7.42
C THR A 277 -13.66 -7.70 -8.83
N VAL A 278 -13.06 -6.88 -9.68
CA VAL A 278 -12.62 -7.26 -11.02
C VAL A 278 -11.26 -6.64 -11.27
N ASN A 279 -10.28 -7.46 -11.67
CA ASN A 279 -8.99 -6.98 -12.17
C ASN A 279 -8.75 -7.57 -13.55
N ILE A 280 -8.34 -6.72 -14.48
CA ILE A 280 -7.97 -7.11 -15.86
C ILE A 280 -6.57 -6.56 -16.10
N SER A 281 -5.62 -7.42 -16.43
CA SER A 281 -4.26 -7.02 -16.75
C SER A 281 -3.76 -7.67 -18.03
N ALA A 282 -2.95 -6.92 -18.77
CA ALA A 282 -2.29 -7.38 -19.97
C ALA A 282 -0.82 -6.91 -19.94
N ASN A 283 0.10 -7.81 -20.22
CA ASN A 283 1.52 -7.52 -20.38
C ASN A 283 2.00 -8.06 -21.72
N TYR A 284 2.76 -7.25 -22.48
CA TYR A 284 3.36 -7.65 -23.75
C TYR A 284 4.69 -6.94 -23.95
N GLY A 285 5.69 -7.66 -24.42
CA GLY A 285 6.99 -7.13 -24.72
C GLY A 285 7.38 -7.31 -26.20
N ILE A 286 8.12 -6.34 -26.71
CA ILE A 286 8.62 -6.30 -28.08
C ILE A 286 10.15 -6.27 -28.03
N ALA A 287 10.81 -7.14 -28.79
CA ALA A 287 12.25 -7.10 -28.98
C ALA A 287 12.65 -5.86 -29.79
N LEU A 288 13.69 -5.17 -29.39
CA LEU A 288 14.24 -3.99 -30.06
C LEU A 288 15.65 -4.26 -30.57
N GLY A 289 15.81 -4.29 -31.90
CA GLY A 289 17.10 -4.58 -32.56
C GLY A 289 17.60 -6.00 -32.32
N ASP A 290 18.87 -6.24 -32.69
CA ASP A 290 19.47 -7.58 -32.70
C ASP A 290 20.35 -7.85 -31.47
N LYS A 291 20.51 -6.85 -30.58
CA LYS A 291 21.44 -6.87 -29.45
C LYS A 291 20.75 -7.16 -28.09
N GLY A 292 19.53 -7.71 -28.11
CA GLY A 292 18.77 -8.05 -26.90
C GLY A 292 18.03 -6.86 -26.27
N GLY A 293 17.82 -5.76 -27.00
CA GLY A 293 16.97 -4.66 -26.57
C GLY A 293 15.50 -5.08 -26.48
N TYR A 294 14.75 -4.41 -25.61
CA TYR A 294 13.32 -4.69 -25.42
C TYR A 294 12.55 -3.44 -25.01
N ILE A 295 11.25 -3.48 -25.25
CA ILE A 295 10.26 -2.64 -24.59
C ILE A 295 9.09 -3.52 -24.16
N ASN A 296 8.73 -3.45 -22.88
CA ASN A 296 7.64 -4.22 -22.29
C ASN A 296 6.57 -3.26 -21.78
N PHE A 297 5.32 -3.52 -22.11
CA PHE A 297 4.16 -2.72 -21.74
C PHE A 297 3.22 -3.51 -20.84
N THR A 298 2.65 -2.86 -19.85
CA THR A 298 1.61 -3.41 -18.97
C THR A 298 0.46 -2.44 -18.87
N GLY A 299 -0.74 -2.90 -19.18
CA GLY A 299 -2.01 -2.25 -18.87
C GLY A 299 -2.76 -3.01 -17.78
N ASP A 300 -3.36 -2.30 -16.84
CA ASP A 300 -4.11 -2.90 -15.72
C ASP A 300 -5.33 -2.04 -15.41
N PHE A 301 -6.46 -2.71 -15.18
CA PHE A 301 -7.69 -2.09 -14.69
C PHE A 301 -8.16 -2.82 -13.45
N ASP A 302 -8.47 -2.06 -12.40
CA ASP A 302 -8.91 -2.55 -11.10
C ASP A 302 -10.23 -1.91 -10.70
N TYR A 303 -11.16 -2.74 -10.24
CA TYR A 303 -12.45 -2.35 -9.69
C TYR A 303 -12.70 -3.15 -8.43
N ARG A 304 -13.07 -2.45 -7.35
CA ARG A 304 -13.38 -3.02 -6.04
C ARG A 304 -14.56 -2.28 -5.44
N ASP A 305 -15.65 -2.98 -5.16
CA ASP A 305 -16.79 -2.44 -4.42
C ASP A 305 -16.50 -2.33 -2.92
N PRO A 306 -17.10 -1.36 -2.23
CA PRO A 306 -17.02 -1.30 -0.79
C PRO A 306 -17.84 -2.41 -0.14
N TYR A 307 -17.44 -2.79 1.08
CA TYR A 307 -18.30 -3.58 1.96
C TYR A 307 -18.38 -2.96 3.35
N SER A 308 -19.43 -3.29 4.11
CA SER A 308 -19.58 -2.94 5.52
C SER A 308 -19.80 -4.18 6.39
N ARG A 309 -19.20 -4.17 7.58
CA ARG A 309 -19.35 -5.21 8.62
C ARG A 309 -20.01 -4.64 9.88
N MET A 310 -20.58 -3.46 9.80
CA MET A 310 -21.44 -2.90 10.85
C MET A 310 -22.75 -3.69 10.93
N SER A 311 -23.33 -3.88 12.11
CA SER A 311 -24.66 -4.50 12.27
C SER A 311 -25.76 -3.45 12.27
N GLU A 312 -25.84 -2.68 13.31
CA GLU A 312 -26.80 -1.59 13.45
C GLU A 312 -26.28 -0.54 14.44
N PHE A 313 -26.67 0.70 14.25
CA PHE A 313 -26.37 1.77 15.18
C PHE A 313 -27.33 1.71 16.40
N LYS A 314 -26.77 1.69 17.64
CA LYS A 314 -27.54 1.51 18.89
C LYS A 314 -27.72 2.80 19.70
N GLY A 315 -27.22 3.93 19.21
CA GLY A 315 -27.36 5.23 19.86
C GLY A 315 -28.65 5.97 19.49
N GLN A 316 -28.79 7.17 20.01
CA GLN A 316 -29.87 8.09 19.64
C GLN A 316 -29.77 8.50 18.16
N ILE A 317 -30.91 8.50 17.47
CA ILE A 317 -31.07 8.92 16.07
C ILE A 317 -31.94 10.17 15.97
N PHE A 318 -33.07 10.15 16.67
CA PHE A 318 -34.07 11.21 16.63
C PHE A 318 -34.32 11.83 18.02
N SER A 319 -34.61 13.13 18.04
CA SER A 319 -35.10 13.85 19.20
C SER A 319 -36.61 14.10 19.09
N GLY A 320 -37.25 14.56 20.18
CA GLY A 320 -38.64 14.97 20.16
C GLY A 320 -38.93 16.08 19.15
N TYR A 321 -37.97 16.96 18.89
CA TYR A 321 -38.10 17.96 17.82
C TYR A 321 -38.16 17.32 16.42
N ASN A 322 -37.37 16.28 16.14
CA ASN A 322 -37.44 15.58 14.85
C ASN A 322 -38.80 14.89 14.62
N SER A 323 -39.51 14.51 15.72
CA SER A 323 -40.89 14.01 15.61
C SER A 323 -41.86 15.09 15.17
N VAL A 324 -41.68 16.32 15.71
CA VAL A 324 -42.47 17.48 15.29
C VAL A 324 -42.16 17.86 13.85
N GLU A 325 -40.89 17.91 13.44
CA GLU A 325 -40.49 18.16 12.02
C GLU A 325 -41.12 17.15 11.07
N TRP A 326 -41.18 15.86 11.44
CA TRP A 326 -41.79 14.83 10.59
C TRP A 326 -43.28 15.09 10.34
N VAL A 327 -44.04 15.43 11.36
CA VAL A 327 -45.45 15.78 11.25
C VAL A 327 -45.64 17.10 10.46
N ALA A 328 -44.80 18.10 10.74
CA ALA A 328 -44.80 19.36 10.01
C ALA A 328 -44.56 19.16 8.50
N ASN A 329 -43.52 18.38 8.15
CA ASN A 329 -43.22 18.03 6.76
C ASN A 329 -44.41 17.35 6.06
N ASN A 330 -44.99 16.36 6.73
CA ASN A 330 -46.15 15.61 6.16
C ASN A 330 -47.44 16.47 6.09
N SER A 331 -47.49 17.59 6.82
CA SER A 331 -48.55 18.59 6.78
C SER A 331 -48.29 19.70 5.74
N GLY A 332 -47.14 19.64 5.05
CA GLY A 332 -46.76 20.63 4.04
C GLY A 332 -46.28 21.97 4.59
N LEU A 333 -45.83 21.98 5.84
CA LEU A 333 -45.23 23.16 6.47
C LEU A 333 -43.78 23.31 6.01
N ASP A 334 -43.30 24.57 5.95
CA ASP A 334 -41.92 24.90 5.64
C ASP A 334 -40.99 24.64 6.85
N LEU A 335 -40.27 23.49 6.83
CA LEU A 335 -39.35 23.11 7.89
C LEU A 335 -38.23 24.14 8.15
N ALA A 336 -37.89 24.96 7.17
CA ALA A 336 -36.87 26.00 7.34
C ALA A 336 -37.35 27.18 8.20
N ASN A 337 -38.68 27.38 8.35
CA ASN A 337 -39.31 28.55 8.93
C ASN A 337 -40.47 28.17 9.87
N LEU A 338 -40.35 27.07 10.66
CA LEU A 338 -41.39 26.72 11.60
C LEU A 338 -41.59 27.77 12.69
N SER A 339 -42.80 28.33 12.75
CA SER A 339 -43.20 29.21 13.86
C SER A 339 -43.49 28.41 15.13
N LEU A 340 -43.62 29.08 16.30
CA LEU A 340 -44.06 28.44 17.55
C LEU A 340 -45.45 27.83 17.41
N ASP A 341 -46.33 28.41 16.61
CA ASP A 341 -47.68 27.86 16.39
C ASP A 341 -47.64 26.66 15.48
N ASP A 342 -46.75 26.63 14.46
CA ASP A 342 -46.51 25.43 13.65
C ASP A 342 -45.98 24.26 14.50
N ILE A 343 -45.03 24.53 15.41
CA ILE A 343 -44.48 23.53 16.34
C ILE A 343 -45.57 23.01 17.27
N ARG A 344 -46.41 23.88 17.83
CA ARG A 344 -47.55 23.47 18.66
C ARG A 344 -48.54 22.62 17.86
N PHE A 345 -48.90 23.09 16.67
CA PHE A 345 -49.79 22.36 15.76
C PHE A 345 -49.25 20.95 15.43
N ALA A 346 -48.01 20.87 14.95
CA ALA A 346 -47.37 19.64 14.55
C ALA A 346 -47.20 18.68 15.73
N SER A 347 -46.88 19.18 16.94
CA SER A 347 -46.74 18.38 18.16
C SER A 347 -48.02 17.62 18.55
N GLN A 348 -49.23 18.18 18.26
CA GLN A 348 -50.48 17.49 18.48
C GLN A 348 -50.64 16.24 17.57
N GLY A 349 -50.04 16.28 16.37
CA GLY A 349 -50.00 15.19 15.40
C GLY A 349 -49.02 14.07 15.70
N VAL A 350 -48.03 14.28 16.61
CA VAL A 350 -47.06 13.23 16.97
C VAL A 350 -47.75 12.11 17.74
N THR A 351 -47.80 10.91 17.14
CA THR A 351 -48.64 9.82 17.67
C THR A 351 -48.13 9.22 18.99
N HIS A 352 -46.85 9.23 19.22
CA HIS A 352 -46.17 8.65 20.39
C HIS A 352 -45.98 9.67 21.52
N PHE A 353 -46.31 10.94 21.37
CA PHE A 353 -46.33 11.87 22.48
C PHE A 353 -47.57 11.62 23.36
N ASP A 354 -47.35 11.53 24.64
CA ASP A 354 -48.46 11.46 25.62
C ASP A 354 -49.24 12.79 25.74
N LEU A 355 -50.40 12.73 26.32
CA LEU A 355 -51.26 13.90 26.48
C LEU A 355 -50.60 14.98 27.34
N ALA A 356 -49.79 14.58 28.34
CA ALA A 356 -49.12 15.54 29.25
C ALA A 356 -48.06 16.34 28.45
N THR A 357 -47.23 15.67 27.64
CA THR A 357 -46.24 16.31 26.76
C THR A 357 -46.92 17.25 25.74
N LYS A 358 -47.98 16.80 25.08
CA LYS A 358 -48.75 17.65 24.12
C LYS A 358 -49.32 18.89 24.77
N ASN A 359 -49.91 18.74 25.95
CA ASN A 359 -50.46 19.87 26.71
C ASN A 359 -49.35 20.81 27.22
N ALA A 360 -48.19 20.27 27.66
CA ALA A 360 -47.07 21.10 28.10
C ALA A 360 -46.52 21.95 26.93
N ILE A 361 -46.35 21.35 25.74
CA ILE A 361 -45.90 22.09 24.54
C ILE A 361 -46.93 23.15 24.12
N ASN A 362 -48.21 22.77 24.10
CA ASN A 362 -49.28 23.70 23.73
C ASN A 362 -49.39 24.92 24.66
N ASN A 363 -49.12 24.72 25.96
CA ASN A 363 -49.20 25.76 26.99
C ASN A 363 -47.89 26.55 27.17
N ALA A 364 -46.80 26.11 26.61
CA ALA A 364 -45.50 26.80 26.67
C ALA A 364 -45.57 28.16 25.95
N THR A 365 -45.09 29.19 26.60
CA THR A 365 -45.20 30.57 26.11
C THR A 365 -43.95 31.07 25.36
N ASP A 366 -42.85 30.34 25.49
CA ASP A 366 -41.54 30.72 24.95
C ASP A 366 -40.82 29.53 24.32
N LEU A 367 -39.89 29.83 23.43
CA LEU A 367 -39.12 28.85 22.69
C LEU A 367 -38.26 27.97 23.61
N THR A 368 -37.64 28.59 24.61
CA THR A 368 -36.70 27.85 25.52
C THR A 368 -37.44 26.74 26.25
N THR A 369 -38.67 26.99 26.73
CA THR A 369 -39.53 25.98 27.36
C THR A 369 -39.83 24.82 26.37
N ILE A 370 -40.20 25.16 25.10
CA ILE A 370 -40.47 24.14 24.06
C ILE A 370 -39.19 23.35 23.72
N GLN A 371 -38.06 23.99 23.61
CA GLN A 371 -36.76 23.31 23.39
C GLN A 371 -36.47 22.28 24.49
N SER A 372 -36.67 22.68 25.76
CA SER A 372 -36.49 21.76 26.90
C SER A 372 -37.46 20.57 26.85
N LEU A 373 -38.70 20.82 26.46
CA LEU A 373 -39.75 19.77 26.36
C LEU A 373 -39.52 18.80 25.20
N LEU A 374 -38.77 19.19 24.18
CA LEU A 374 -38.48 18.38 22.97
C LEU A 374 -37.07 17.75 22.93
N ASN A 375 -36.26 18.00 23.97
CA ASN A 375 -34.91 17.47 24.05
C ASN A 375 -34.87 16.11 24.75
N PHE A 376 -35.48 15.10 24.13
CA PHE A 376 -35.46 13.71 24.59
C PHE A 376 -35.39 12.76 23.39
N ASP A 377 -34.93 11.53 23.64
CA ASP A 377 -34.77 10.49 22.61
C ASP A 377 -36.14 9.90 22.23
N THR A 378 -36.45 9.96 20.92
CA THR A 378 -37.67 9.36 20.33
C THR A 378 -37.34 8.29 19.29
N THR A 379 -36.09 7.83 19.26
CA THR A 379 -35.57 6.99 18.16
C THR A 379 -36.47 5.83 17.82
N GLU A 380 -36.86 4.95 18.77
CA GLU A 380 -37.64 3.75 18.45
C GLU A 380 -39.01 4.08 17.87
N ALA A 381 -39.69 5.05 18.48
CA ALA A 381 -41.00 5.46 18.03
C ALA A 381 -40.94 6.13 16.62
N GLU A 382 -39.90 6.90 16.35
CA GLU A 382 -39.71 7.54 15.04
C GLU A 382 -39.33 6.53 13.96
N LEU A 383 -38.51 5.52 14.27
CA LEU A 383 -38.22 4.43 13.32
C LEU A 383 -39.52 3.75 12.88
N ASP A 384 -40.39 3.39 13.85
CA ASP A 384 -41.69 2.78 13.56
C ASP A 384 -42.58 3.68 12.69
N VAL A 385 -42.71 4.97 13.08
CA VAL A 385 -43.56 5.94 12.37
C VAL A 385 -43.07 6.22 10.93
N ARG A 386 -41.72 6.25 10.74
CA ARG A 386 -41.11 6.51 9.42
C ARG A 386 -40.93 5.26 8.57
N GLY A 387 -41.18 4.04 9.14
CA GLY A 387 -40.90 2.77 8.46
C GLY A 387 -39.44 2.55 8.17
N LEU A 388 -38.56 2.97 9.08
CA LEU A 388 -37.11 2.86 9.01
C LEU A 388 -36.58 1.84 10.01
N ASN A 389 -35.37 1.34 9.77
CA ASN A 389 -34.63 0.47 10.67
C ASN A 389 -33.37 1.18 11.17
N ARG A 390 -32.82 0.72 12.29
CA ARG A 390 -31.55 1.25 12.80
C ARG A 390 -30.39 1.08 11.81
N SER A 391 -30.42 0.02 10.99
CA SER A 391 -29.45 -0.22 9.92
C SER A 391 -29.44 0.85 8.84
N ASP A 392 -30.54 1.57 8.59
CA ASP A 392 -30.60 2.66 7.62
C ASP A 392 -29.69 3.84 8.01
N PHE A 393 -29.23 3.88 9.27
CA PHE A 393 -28.31 4.87 9.83
C PHE A 393 -26.88 4.34 10.02
N ASN A 394 -26.59 3.23 9.37
CA ASN A 394 -25.26 2.65 9.42
C ASN A 394 -24.25 3.49 8.61
N MET A 395 -22.99 3.30 8.96
CA MET A 395 -21.83 3.78 8.22
C MET A 395 -21.12 2.60 7.55
N ARG A 396 -20.21 2.87 6.64
CA ARG A 396 -19.41 1.84 5.98
C ARG A 396 -18.18 1.52 6.82
N VAL A 397 -18.23 0.41 7.57
CA VAL A 397 -17.09 -0.09 8.35
C VAL A 397 -16.50 -1.31 7.66
N GLY A 398 -15.43 -1.11 6.92
CA GLY A 398 -14.80 -2.17 6.13
C GLY A 398 -13.98 -1.60 4.97
N GLN A 399 -14.00 -2.30 3.86
CA GLN A 399 -13.24 -1.92 2.67
C GLN A 399 -13.89 -0.72 1.95
N SER A 400 -13.08 0.24 1.54
CA SER A 400 -13.48 1.32 0.63
C SER A 400 -13.59 0.83 -0.82
N GLY A 401 -14.46 1.47 -1.59
CA GLY A 401 -14.54 1.29 -3.03
C GLY A 401 -13.32 1.92 -3.72
N VAL A 402 -12.74 1.23 -4.69
CA VAL A 402 -11.62 1.75 -5.51
C VAL A 402 -11.80 1.29 -6.95
N ARG A 403 -11.60 2.19 -7.90
CA ARG A 403 -11.47 1.80 -9.31
C ARG A 403 -10.40 2.66 -9.99
N GLY A 404 -9.72 2.08 -10.97
CA GLY A 404 -8.72 2.83 -11.72
C GLY A 404 -8.02 2.03 -12.78
N GLY A 405 -7.20 2.72 -13.54
CA GLY A 405 -6.33 2.14 -14.55
C GLY A 405 -4.89 2.50 -14.31
N ARG A 406 -3.99 1.57 -14.67
CA ARG A 406 -2.56 1.73 -14.57
C ARG A 406 -1.92 1.36 -15.89
N PHE A 407 -0.86 2.06 -16.25
CA PHE A 407 -0.06 1.76 -17.43
C PHE A 407 1.42 1.87 -17.08
N PHE A 408 2.18 0.85 -17.39
CA PHE A 408 3.63 0.82 -17.16
C PHE A 408 4.37 0.41 -18.45
N ALA A 409 5.55 0.99 -18.62
CA ALA A 409 6.47 0.61 -19.68
C ALA A 409 7.87 0.44 -19.09
N ASN A 410 8.62 -0.56 -19.58
CA ASN A 410 10.00 -0.84 -19.20
C ASN A 410 10.80 -1.13 -20.47
N MET A 411 11.88 -0.38 -20.71
CA MET A 411 12.65 -0.43 -21.94
C MET A 411 14.15 -0.49 -21.65
N SER A 412 14.85 -1.29 -22.44
CA SER A 412 16.29 -1.31 -22.56
C SER A 412 16.67 -1.35 -24.04
N LEU A 413 17.61 -0.53 -24.43
CA LEU A 413 18.11 -0.42 -25.81
C LEU A 413 19.64 -0.39 -25.79
N PRO A 414 20.29 -1.53 -26.05
CA PRO A 414 21.74 -1.55 -26.32
C PRO A 414 22.09 -0.72 -27.56
N LEU A 415 23.01 0.23 -27.39
CA LEU A 415 23.38 1.19 -28.44
C LEU A 415 24.61 0.73 -29.22
N ASP A 416 25.53 0.02 -28.58
CA ASP A 416 26.77 -0.47 -29.18
C ASP A 416 27.14 -1.88 -28.68
N ASP A 417 28.29 -2.40 -29.16
CA ASP A 417 28.81 -3.70 -28.73
C ASP A 417 29.71 -3.61 -27.50
N ASN A 418 29.97 -2.39 -26.99
CA ASN A 418 30.78 -2.13 -25.81
C ASN A 418 29.98 -2.09 -24.50
N GLY A 419 28.67 -2.39 -24.57
CA GLY A 419 27.76 -2.43 -23.45
C GLY A 419 27.15 -1.06 -23.10
N THR A 420 27.17 -0.09 -24.05
CA THR A 420 26.40 1.14 -23.87
C THR A 420 24.92 0.84 -24.07
N GLU A 421 24.10 1.15 -23.07
CA GLU A 421 22.68 0.86 -23.00
C GLU A 421 21.90 2.14 -22.63
N PHE A 422 20.90 2.49 -23.41
CA PHE A 422 19.88 3.42 -22.98
C PHE A 422 18.73 2.64 -22.35
N TYR A 423 18.28 3.07 -21.15
CA TYR A 423 17.13 2.47 -20.51
C TYR A 423 16.13 3.51 -20.05
N SER A 424 14.86 3.12 -20.02
CA SER A 424 13.80 3.94 -19.49
C SER A 424 12.69 3.06 -18.90
N PHE A 425 12.10 3.50 -17.82
CA PHE A 425 10.84 2.93 -17.33
C PHE A 425 9.92 4.04 -16.86
N SER A 426 8.62 3.83 -17.08
CA SER A 426 7.61 4.83 -16.76
C SER A 426 6.34 4.19 -16.26
N GLY A 427 5.59 4.93 -15.44
CA GLY A 427 4.32 4.52 -14.88
C GLY A 427 3.31 5.66 -14.85
N PHE A 428 2.06 5.32 -15.11
CA PHE A 428 0.90 6.17 -14.93
C PHE A 428 -0.19 5.38 -14.22
N SER A 429 -0.74 5.95 -13.16
CA SER A 429 -1.90 5.40 -12.45
C SER A 429 -2.92 6.51 -12.21
N SER A 430 -4.19 6.24 -12.51
CA SER A 430 -5.30 7.12 -12.17
C SER A 430 -6.38 6.28 -11.49
N ARG A 431 -6.63 6.58 -10.21
CA ARG A 431 -7.58 5.85 -9.37
C ARG A 431 -8.56 6.80 -8.70
N THR A 432 -9.78 6.35 -8.50
CA THR A 432 -10.77 7.00 -7.65
C THR A 432 -11.10 6.08 -6.48
N GLY A 433 -11.08 6.62 -5.28
CA GLY A 433 -11.54 5.94 -4.07
C GLY A 433 -12.89 6.49 -3.62
N ASN A 434 -13.70 5.66 -2.98
CA ASN A 434 -14.94 6.07 -2.33
C ASN A 434 -15.03 5.40 -0.95
N SER A 435 -15.03 6.21 0.09
CA SER A 435 -15.26 5.80 1.47
C SER A 435 -16.35 6.67 2.10
N ALA A 436 -16.74 6.38 3.34
CA ALA A 436 -17.76 7.15 4.04
C ALA A 436 -17.29 7.52 5.43
N GLY A 437 -17.75 8.66 5.91
CA GLY A 437 -17.55 9.08 7.29
C GLY A 437 -18.60 8.50 8.25
N PHE A 438 -18.76 9.14 9.40
CA PHE A 438 -19.83 8.84 10.33
C PHE A 438 -21.16 9.39 9.83
N TYR A 439 -22.25 8.64 9.99
CA TYR A 439 -23.59 9.09 9.64
C TYR A 439 -23.94 10.36 10.45
N ARG A 440 -24.45 11.36 9.77
CA ARG A 440 -24.94 12.61 10.36
C ARG A 440 -26.40 12.44 10.72
N LEU A 441 -26.64 12.27 12.02
CA LEU A 441 -27.95 11.93 12.56
C LEU A 441 -28.86 13.16 12.66
N PRO A 442 -30.18 13.02 12.52
CA PRO A 442 -31.12 14.15 12.50
C PRO A 442 -31.09 15.04 13.75
N TYR A 443 -30.83 14.47 14.95
CA TYR A 443 -30.78 15.26 16.19
C TYR A 443 -29.55 16.15 16.33
N GLN A 444 -28.53 15.97 15.48
CA GLN A 444 -27.25 16.68 15.59
C GLN A 444 -27.31 18.07 14.95
N SER A 445 -26.67 19.07 15.57
CA SER A 445 -26.57 20.43 15.02
C SER A 445 -25.90 20.50 13.64
N ARG A 446 -25.10 19.48 13.29
CA ARG A 446 -24.43 19.34 11.99
C ARG A 446 -25.34 18.77 10.89
N THR A 447 -26.59 18.45 11.19
CA THR A 447 -27.62 18.04 10.22
C THR A 447 -28.65 19.15 10.06
N TYR A 448 -28.81 19.66 8.85
CA TYR A 448 -29.91 20.55 8.51
C TYR A 448 -31.07 19.72 7.96
N THR A 449 -32.03 19.45 8.83
CA THR A 449 -33.15 18.53 8.58
C THR A 449 -34.07 18.93 7.42
N PRO A 450 -34.28 20.23 7.09
CA PRO A 450 -35.00 20.61 5.87
C PRO A 450 -34.33 20.12 4.57
N LEU A 451 -33.02 19.89 4.57
CA LEU A 451 -32.28 19.32 3.42
C LEU A 451 -32.22 17.77 3.52
N TYR A 452 -32.02 17.25 4.74
CA TYR A 452 -31.85 15.84 5.03
C TYR A 452 -32.68 15.40 6.23
N ILE A 453 -33.97 15.16 6.05
CA ILE A 453 -34.92 14.92 7.16
C ILE A 453 -34.59 13.67 7.98
N ASN A 454 -33.92 12.68 7.37
CA ASN A 454 -33.43 11.47 8.04
C ASN A 454 -31.92 11.49 8.27
N GLY A 455 -31.25 12.65 8.13
CA GLY A 455 -29.81 12.72 8.16
C GLY A 455 -29.17 12.20 6.87
N PHE A 456 -27.84 11.98 6.87
CA PHE A 456 -27.09 11.55 5.70
C PHE A 456 -25.76 10.89 6.08
N LEU A 457 -25.27 10.04 5.17
CA LEU A 457 -23.94 9.45 5.25
C LEU A 457 -22.99 10.21 4.32
N PRO A 458 -22.09 11.08 4.83
CA PRO A 458 -21.18 11.83 3.97
C PRO A 458 -20.11 10.91 3.39
N GLU A 459 -19.78 11.12 2.12
CA GLU A 459 -18.83 10.33 1.36
C GLU A 459 -17.55 11.10 1.03
N ILE A 460 -16.41 10.43 1.15
CA ILE A 460 -15.11 10.91 0.72
C ILE A 460 -14.81 10.26 -0.62
N ASN A 461 -14.75 11.07 -1.67
CA ASN A 461 -14.26 10.64 -2.96
C ASN A 461 -12.85 11.19 -3.15
N SER A 462 -11.91 10.32 -3.44
CA SER A 462 -10.55 10.72 -3.77
C SER A 462 -10.26 10.54 -5.26
N LYS A 463 -9.47 11.46 -5.81
CA LYS A 463 -8.84 11.29 -7.12
C LYS A 463 -7.34 11.23 -6.90
N ILE A 464 -6.76 10.04 -7.13
CA ILE A 464 -5.35 9.76 -6.93
C ILE A 464 -4.70 9.60 -8.31
N ILE A 465 -3.75 10.47 -8.62
CA ILE A 465 -2.98 10.39 -9.87
C ILE A 465 -1.51 10.24 -9.50
N ASP A 466 -0.89 9.19 -10.05
CA ASP A 466 0.53 8.90 -9.86
C ASP A 466 1.22 8.80 -11.22
N LYS A 467 2.35 9.47 -11.38
CA LYS A 467 3.14 9.49 -12.61
C LYS A 467 4.59 9.35 -12.28
N SER A 468 5.32 8.59 -13.08
CA SER A 468 6.77 8.48 -12.94
C SER A 468 7.44 8.18 -14.28
N ILE A 469 8.67 8.63 -14.40
CA ILE A 469 9.57 8.27 -15.47
C ILE A 469 11.00 8.24 -14.95
N ALA A 470 11.74 7.22 -15.33
CA ALA A 470 13.19 7.17 -15.18
C ALA A 470 13.82 7.01 -16.56
N VAL A 471 14.90 7.72 -16.79
CA VAL A 471 15.74 7.61 -17.98
C VAL A 471 17.19 7.53 -17.56
N GLY A 472 17.98 6.71 -18.25
CA GLY A 472 19.40 6.59 -17.96
C GLY A 472 20.19 5.97 -19.08
N ILE A 473 21.50 6.15 -18.96
CA ILE A 473 22.51 5.56 -19.86
C ILE A 473 23.52 4.84 -18.99
N ARG A 474 23.73 3.55 -19.29
CA ARG A 474 24.84 2.76 -18.77
C ARG A 474 25.90 2.63 -19.85
N SER A 475 27.15 2.74 -19.47
CA SER A 475 28.28 2.61 -20.40
C SER A 475 29.54 2.19 -19.66
N LYS A 476 30.60 1.93 -20.38
CA LYS A 476 31.93 1.71 -19.83
C LYS A 476 32.84 2.91 -20.10
N ALA A 477 33.55 3.38 -19.06
CA ALA A 477 34.60 4.37 -19.16
C ALA A 477 35.92 3.73 -18.69
N GLY A 478 36.68 3.16 -19.62
CA GLY A 478 37.77 2.25 -19.30
C GLY A 478 37.25 0.99 -18.60
N ASP A 479 37.75 0.68 -17.41
CA ASP A 479 37.33 -0.48 -16.60
C ASP A 479 36.12 -0.17 -15.70
N TRP A 480 35.62 1.06 -15.69
CA TRP A 480 34.48 1.47 -14.88
C TRP A 480 33.17 1.31 -15.61
N ASP A 481 32.22 0.63 -15.00
CA ASP A 481 30.83 0.72 -15.37
C ASP A 481 30.27 2.05 -14.85
N VAL A 482 29.63 2.84 -15.72
CA VAL A 482 29.06 4.14 -15.41
C VAL A 482 27.56 4.11 -15.64
N ASP A 483 26.78 4.57 -14.68
CA ASP A 483 25.32 4.74 -14.82
C ASP A 483 24.97 6.20 -14.51
N PHE A 484 24.46 6.91 -15.50
CA PHE A 484 23.88 8.24 -15.32
C PHE A 484 22.39 8.18 -15.54
N SER A 485 21.62 8.66 -14.58
CA SER A 485 20.15 8.57 -14.62
C SER A 485 19.46 9.75 -13.98
N ASN A 486 18.23 10.02 -14.47
CA ASN A 486 17.29 10.91 -13.81
C ASN A 486 15.95 10.19 -13.64
N THR A 487 15.38 10.31 -12.44
CA THR A 487 14.06 9.80 -12.10
C THR A 487 13.18 10.94 -11.64
N TRP A 488 12.03 11.11 -12.28
CA TRP A 488 11.00 12.06 -11.90
C TRP A 488 9.72 11.31 -11.54
N GLY A 489 9.04 11.75 -10.48
CA GLY A 489 7.75 11.19 -10.12
C GLY A 489 6.90 12.17 -9.33
N THR A 490 5.58 12.04 -9.48
CA THR A 490 4.61 12.86 -8.77
C THR A 490 3.39 12.04 -8.37
N ASN A 491 2.88 12.31 -7.18
CA ASN A 491 1.62 11.77 -6.68
C ASN A 491 0.72 12.94 -6.27
N SER A 492 -0.54 12.91 -6.67
CA SER A 492 -1.55 13.88 -6.23
C SER A 492 -2.77 13.17 -5.65
N PHE A 493 -3.32 13.72 -4.59
CA PHE A 493 -4.48 13.23 -3.88
C PHE A 493 -5.46 14.38 -3.64
N ASN A 494 -6.57 14.40 -4.36
CA ASN A 494 -7.60 15.42 -4.24
C ASN A 494 -8.87 14.84 -3.65
N PHE A 495 -9.51 15.61 -2.77
CA PHE A 495 -10.73 15.22 -2.06
C PHE A 495 -11.95 15.91 -2.65
N GLU A 496 -12.98 15.14 -2.87
CA GLU A 496 -14.32 15.62 -3.15
C GLU A 496 -15.26 15.00 -2.12
N ILE A 497 -15.97 15.84 -1.37
CA ILE A 497 -16.92 15.37 -0.35
C ILE A 497 -18.31 15.45 -0.95
N SER A 498 -19.02 14.31 -0.99
CA SER A 498 -20.36 14.22 -1.56
C SER A 498 -21.37 13.65 -0.56
N ASN A 499 -22.65 13.70 -0.91
CA ASN A 499 -23.77 13.36 -0.01
C ASN A 499 -23.59 14.03 1.36
N THR A 500 -23.35 15.33 1.36
CA THR A 500 -22.96 16.12 2.51
C THR A 500 -23.67 17.47 2.54
N SER A 501 -23.37 18.30 3.54
CA SER A 501 -23.80 19.71 3.58
C SER A 501 -22.89 20.53 4.48
N ASN A 502 -22.81 21.82 4.21
CA ASN A 502 -22.36 22.81 5.18
C ASN A 502 -23.57 23.22 6.04
N ALA A 503 -23.63 22.70 7.25
CA ALA A 503 -24.81 22.88 8.11
C ALA A 503 -25.13 24.37 8.40
N SER A 504 -24.11 25.24 8.41
CA SER A 504 -24.27 26.66 8.66
C SER A 504 -24.88 27.43 7.48
N LEU A 505 -24.78 26.92 6.25
CA LEU A 505 -25.39 27.52 5.05
C LEU A 505 -26.90 27.23 4.92
N LEU A 506 -27.43 26.35 5.78
CA LEU A 506 -28.86 25.99 5.78
C LEU A 506 -29.30 25.47 4.39
N SER A 507 -30.42 25.99 3.87
CA SER A 507 -30.98 25.60 2.56
C SER A 507 -30.09 25.97 1.36
N ALA A 508 -29.17 26.90 1.51
CA ALA A 508 -28.25 27.32 0.45
C ALA A 508 -27.03 26.37 0.28
N SER A 509 -26.90 25.37 1.17
CA SER A 509 -25.75 24.47 1.14
C SER A 509 -25.73 23.61 -0.12
N PRO A 510 -24.58 23.56 -0.85
CA PRO A 510 -24.33 22.45 -1.79
C PRO A 510 -24.32 21.11 -1.06
N THR A 511 -24.49 20.01 -1.84
CA THR A 511 -24.40 18.63 -1.34
C THR A 511 -23.13 17.89 -1.78
N ARG A 512 -22.23 18.62 -2.46
CA ARG A 512 -20.95 18.16 -2.98
C ARG A 512 -19.96 19.33 -2.96
N PHE A 513 -18.74 19.08 -2.51
CA PHE A 513 -17.69 20.08 -2.35
C PHE A 513 -16.36 19.59 -2.88
N ASP A 514 -15.62 20.46 -3.57
CA ASP A 514 -14.18 20.32 -3.72
C ASP A 514 -13.51 20.74 -2.39
N ALA A 515 -12.94 19.78 -1.71
CA ALA A 515 -12.29 20.00 -0.41
C ALA A 515 -10.77 20.25 -0.52
N GLY A 516 -10.24 20.39 -1.76
CA GLY A 516 -8.80 20.56 -2.00
C GLY A 516 -8.01 19.27 -1.93
N GLY A 517 -6.71 19.35 -1.69
CA GLY A 517 -5.87 18.15 -1.70
C GLY A 517 -4.38 18.44 -1.59
N PHE A 518 -3.58 17.45 -1.96
CA PHE A 518 -2.13 17.46 -1.87
C PHE A 518 -1.47 17.07 -3.19
N SER A 519 -0.25 17.56 -3.41
CA SER A 519 0.66 16.97 -4.38
C SER A 519 2.07 16.86 -3.82
N PHE A 520 2.77 15.78 -4.21
CA PHE A 520 4.17 15.60 -3.91
C PHE A 520 4.91 15.23 -5.19
N THR A 521 6.01 15.93 -5.47
CA THR A 521 6.86 15.68 -6.65
C THR A 521 8.30 15.50 -6.21
N GLN A 522 8.99 14.51 -6.78
CA GLN A 522 10.39 14.24 -6.54
C GLN A 522 11.13 14.10 -7.86
N ASN A 523 12.30 14.71 -7.95
CA ASN A 523 13.26 14.52 -9.03
C ASN A 523 14.62 14.11 -8.44
N THR A 524 15.18 12.99 -8.92
CA THR A 524 16.47 12.47 -8.45
C THR A 524 17.38 12.22 -9.62
N THR A 525 18.56 12.82 -9.61
CA THR A 525 19.65 12.58 -10.58
C THR A 525 20.76 11.81 -9.89
N ASN A 526 21.18 10.69 -10.48
CA ASN A 526 22.25 9.82 -9.99
C ASN A 526 23.37 9.72 -11.00
N LEU A 527 24.61 9.64 -10.50
CA LEU A 527 25.81 9.31 -11.25
C LEU A 527 26.60 8.28 -10.45
N ASP A 528 26.66 7.07 -10.95
CA ASP A 528 27.25 5.92 -10.28
C ASP A 528 28.43 5.36 -11.11
N PHE A 529 29.53 5.00 -10.47
CA PHE A 529 30.70 4.35 -11.05
C PHE A 529 30.97 3.07 -10.28
N VAL A 530 31.15 1.96 -10.96
CA VAL A 530 31.46 0.66 -10.36
C VAL A 530 32.63 0.00 -11.11
N ASN A 531 33.61 -0.53 -10.37
CA ASN A 531 34.69 -1.33 -10.94
C ASN A 531 34.98 -2.54 -10.07
N ASN A 532 35.36 -3.64 -10.71
CA ASN A 532 35.79 -4.90 -10.11
C ASN A 532 37.28 -5.12 -10.37
N TYR A 533 38.06 -5.18 -9.32
CA TYR A 533 39.50 -5.50 -9.36
C TYR A 533 39.67 -6.97 -8.96
N GLU A 534 39.89 -7.83 -9.96
CA GLU A 534 40.05 -9.28 -9.74
C GLU A 534 41.39 -9.64 -9.09
N ASP A 535 42.42 -8.78 -9.27
CA ASP A 535 43.78 -8.99 -8.77
C ASP A 535 43.98 -8.52 -7.33
N ILE A 536 43.00 -7.85 -6.70
CA ILE A 536 43.05 -7.36 -5.33
C ILE A 536 42.29 -8.30 -4.42
N PHE A 537 42.98 -8.96 -3.46
CA PHE A 537 42.45 -10.08 -2.69
C PHE A 537 41.94 -11.19 -3.63
N ASN A 538 40.74 -11.78 -3.35
CA ASN A 538 40.07 -12.69 -4.25
C ASN A 538 38.96 -11.94 -5.07
N GLY A 539 39.04 -10.61 -5.09
CA GLY A 539 38.16 -9.69 -5.78
C GLY A 539 37.79 -8.50 -4.90
N LEU A 540 37.91 -7.31 -5.44
CA LEU A 540 37.47 -6.05 -4.79
C LEU A 540 36.53 -5.30 -5.72
N ASN A 541 35.28 -5.16 -5.30
CA ASN A 541 34.32 -4.27 -5.94
C ASN A 541 34.41 -2.89 -5.28
N VAL A 542 34.52 -1.84 -6.09
CA VAL A 542 34.53 -0.44 -5.68
C VAL A 542 33.40 0.28 -6.37
N ALA A 543 32.48 0.87 -5.61
CA ALA A 543 31.45 1.73 -6.14
C ALA A 543 31.53 3.12 -5.50
N VAL A 544 31.42 4.16 -6.33
CA VAL A 544 31.36 5.56 -5.88
C VAL A 544 30.26 6.24 -6.67
N GLY A 545 29.58 7.20 -6.04
CA GLY A 545 28.53 7.92 -6.77
C GLY A 545 28.10 9.20 -6.08
N ALA A 546 27.27 9.94 -6.82
CA ALA A 546 26.67 11.18 -6.36
C ALA A 546 25.18 11.19 -6.72
N GLU A 547 24.39 11.84 -5.85
CA GLU A 547 22.95 12.02 -6.03
C GLU A 547 22.58 13.48 -5.78
N TYR A 548 21.73 14.03 -6.63
CA TYR A 548 21.03 15.27 -6.40
C TYR A 548 19.54 15.01 -6.41
N ARG A 549 18.81 15.47 -5.38
CA ARG A 549 17.36 15.29 -5.26
C ARG A 549 16.68 16.62 -4.97
N ALA A 550 15.58 16.87 -5.67
CA ALA A 550 14.67 17.98 -5.44
C ALA A 550 13.27 17.44 -5.14
N GLU A 551 12.63 17.99 -4.12
CA GLU A 551 11.32 17.58 -3.64
C GLU A 551 10.42 18.80 -3.52
N PHE A 552 9.11 18.64 -3.86
CA PHE A 552 8.10 19.69 -3.83
C PHE A 552 6.83 19.13 -3.19
N TYR A 553 6.25 19.86 -2.28
CA TYR A 553 5.00 19.51 -1.61
C TYR A 553 4.04 20.68 -1.64
N ASP A 554 2.82 20.43 -2.12
CA ASP A 554 1.78 21.44 -2.21
C ASP A 554 0.53 21.00 -1.46
N ILE A 555 -0.12 21.96 -0.79
CA ILE A 555 -1.50 21.86 -0.29
C ILE A 555 -2.34 22.82 -1.11
N VAL A 556 -3.43 22.34 -1.69
CA VAL A 556 -4.37 23.12 -2.50
C VAL A 556 -5.65 23.33 -1.71
N ALA A 557 -6.10 24.58 -1.64
CA ALA A 557 -7.35 24.92 -0.97
C ALA A 557 -8.57 24.33 -1.71
N GLY A 558 -9.60 24.00 -0.95
CA GLY A 558 -10.92 23.69 -1.47
C GLY A 558 -11.73 24.94 -1.82
N GLU A 559 -12.97 24.75 -2.25
CA GLU A 559 -13.93 25.85 -2.45
C GLU A 559 -14.40 26.43 -1.11
N GLU A 560 -14.82 27.70 -1.11
CA GLU A 560 -15.08 28.45 0.14
C GLU A 560 -16.15 27.79 1.01
N GLU A 561 -17.20 27.28 0.43
CA GLU A 561 -18.30 26.63 1.14
C GLU A 561 -17.87 25.31 1.80
N SER A 562 -16.76 24.72 1.34
CA SER A 562 -16.23 23.47 1.91
C SER A 562 -15.58 23.67 3.29
N TYR A 563 -15.21 24.90 3.68
CA TYR A 563 -14.51 25.17 4.94
C TYR A 563 -15.09 26.35 5.77
N THR A 564 -15.84 27.24 5.16
CA THR A 564 -16.33 28.46 5.82
C THR A 564 -17.57 28.20 6.66
N GLN A 565 -17.65 28.81 7.83
CA GLN A 565 -18.85 28.84 8.66
C GLN A 565 -19.64 30.11 8.38
N TYR A 566 -20.97 30.05 8.32
CA TYR A 566 -21.86 31.14 7.93
C TYR A 566 -22.84 31.47 9.04
N ASP A 567 -23.26 32.75 9.09
CA ASP A 567 -24.33 33.26 9.94
C ASP A 567 -25.72 32.93 9.34
N ALA A 568 -26.77 33.31 10.06
CA ALA A 568 -28.15 33.08 9.63
C ALA A 568 -28.54 33.80 8.32
N ASN A 569 -27.76 34.80 7.87
CA ASN A 569 -27.95 35.53 6.62
C ASN A 569 -27.13 34.97 5.46
N GLY A 570 -26.38 33.85 5.69
CA GLY A 570 -25.50 33.27 4.69
C GLY A 570 -24.22 34.06 4.44
N LEU A 571 -23.79 34.89 5.40
CA LEU A 571 -22.52 35.61 5.34
C LEU A 571 -21.47 34.90 6.20
N PRO A 572 -20.20 34.86 5.78
CA PRO A 572 -19.14 34.28 6.58
C PRO A 572 -19.11 34.83 8.00
N VAL A 573 -18.98 33.92 8.99
CA VAL A 573 -18.86 34.30 10.40
C VAL A 573 -17.59 35.12 10.64
N THR A 574 -17.73 36.20 11.40
CA THR A 574 -16.64 37.08 11.81
C THR A 574 -16.53 37.10 13.35
N PRO A 575 -15.49 37.67 13.96
CA PRO A 575 -15.40 37.78 15.42
C PRO A 575 -16.57 38.52 16.10
N THR A 576 -17.38 39.24 15.32
CA THR A 576 -18.51 40.05 15.79
C THR A 576 -19.87 39.48 15.41
N THR A 577 -19.92 38.38 14.63
CA THR A 577 -21.15 37.70 14.22
C THR A 577 -21.17 36.25 14.77
N THR A 578 -22.35 35.68 14.89
CA THR A 578 -22.55 34.30 15.37
C THR A 578 -23.00 33.41 14.24
N ALA A 579 -22.56 32.15 14.26
CA ALA A 579 -23.00 31.17 13.31
C ALA A 579 -24.51 30.91 13.42
N SER A 580 -25.12 30.43 12.34
CA SER A 580 -26.49 29.92 12.39
C SER A 580 -26.58 28.81 13.43
N THR A 581 -27.74 28.68 14.10
CA THR A 581 -27.96 27.70 15.15
C THR A 581 -28.99 26.65 14.75
N ASP A 582 -28.95 25.50 15.42
CA ASP A 582 -30.03 24.53 15.36
C ASP A 582 -31.24 24.97 16.21
N PHE A 583 -32.27 24.15 16.22
CA PHE A 583 -33.47 24.40 17.03
C PHE A 583 -33.15 24.56 18.53
N PHE A 584 -32.16 23.84 19.05
CA PHE A 584 -31.78 23.89 20.49
C PHE A 584 -30.80 25.01 20.82
N GLY A 585 -30.47 25.89 19.83
CA GLY A 585 -29.56 27.00 20.04
C GLY A 585 -28.08 26.61 19.91
N SER A 586 -27.77 25.37 19.57
CA SER A 586 -26.38 24.95 19.33
C SER A 586 -25.87 25.49 18.00
N SER A 587 -24.65 26.03 18.00
CA SER A 587 -23.98 26.51 16.79
C SER A 587 -23.86 25.41 15.75
N ARG A 588 -24.19 25.71 14.48
CA ARG A 588 -23.98 24.81 13.36
C ARG A 588 -22.54 24.91 12.89
N PRO A 589 -21.84 23.76 12.72
CA PRO A 589 -20.49 23.79 12.21
C PRO A 589 -20.47 24.24 10.75
N GLY A 590 -19.39 24.91 10.36
CA GLY A 590 -19.09 25.26 8.98
C GLY A 590 -18.41 24.14 8.21
N GLY A 591 -18.34 24.34 6.91
CA GLY A 591 -17.67 23.43 6.01
C GLY A 591 -18.43 22.14 5.71
N SER A 592 -17.89 21.35 4.78
CA SER A 592 -18.41 20.02 4.43
C SER A 592 -18.33 19.07 5.60
N GLN A 593 -19.34 18.22 5.74
CA GLN A 593 -19.35 17.14 6.73
C GLN A 593 -18.72 15.92 6.09
N VAL A 594 -17.83 15.40 6.56
CA VAL A 594 -16.96 14.45 7.18
C VAL A 594 -15.73 15.18 7.72
N PHE A 595 -15.08 16.01 6.92
CA PHE A 595 -14.12 17.03 7.35
C PHE A 595 -14.27 18.29 6.50
N PRO A 596 -13.93 19.47 7.02
CA PRO A 596 -13.92 20.72 6.24
C PRO A 596 -12.78 20.69 5.23
N GLY A 597 -12.99 21.32 4.07
CA GLY A 597 -11.95 21.49 3.05
C GLY A 597 -10.76 22.32 3.57
N PHE A 598 -9.64 22.21 2.86
CA PHE A 598 -8.46 23.04 3.14
C PHE A 598 -8.74 24.50 2.83
N THR A 599 -8.38 25.38 3.76
CA THR A 599 -8.57 26.82 3.60
C THR A 599 -7.42 27.43 2.77
N PRO A 600 -7.58 28.65 2.20
CA PRO A 600 -6.47 29.37 1.59
C PRO A 600 -5.27 29.62 2.53
N LYS A 601 -5.50 29.62 3.85
CA LYS A 601 -4.43 29.72 4.86
C LYS A 601 -3.63 28.41 5.00
N ASN A 602 -4.27 27.28 4.70
CA ASN A 602 -3.60 25.98 4.67
C ASN A 602 -2.80 25.77 3.38
N ALA A 603 -3.23 26.43 2.29
CA ALA A 603 -2.60 26.28 0.99
C ALA A 603 -1.15 26.79 1.02
N LEU A 604 -0.26 25.97 0.50
CA LEU A 604 1.18 26.27 0.44
C LEU A 604 1.87 25.50 -0.68
N GLY A 605 3.03 25.99 -1.10
CA GLY A 605 4.02 25.26 -1.90
C GLY A 605 5.36 25.32 -1.16
N ARG A 606 6.01 24.18 -0.99
CA ARG A 606 7.32 24.06 -0.32
C ARG A 606 8.22 23.14 -1.08
N ASP A 607 9.49 23.49 -1.11
CA ASP A 607 10.53 22.71 -1.76
C ASP A 607 11.70 22.43 -0.84
N ARG A 608 12.46 21.41 -1.20
CA ARG A 608 13.70 21.02 -0.57
C ARG A 608 14.62 20.40 -1.62
N ASN A 609 15.92 20.62 -1.47
CA ASN A 609 16.90 19.89 -2.23
C ASN A 609 17.94 19.24 -1.33
N SER A 610 18.55 18.18 -1.82
CA SER A 610 19.67 17.52 -1.15
C SER A 610 20.72 17.09 -2.17
N PHE A 611 21.95 17.02 -1.68
CA PHE A 611 23.09 16.47 -2.39
C PHE A 611 23.72 15.37 -1.55
N ALA A 612 24.07 14.26 -2.20
CA ALA A 612 24.76 13.15 -1.54
C ALA A 612 25.95 12.65 -2.37
N ALA A 613 26.95 12.12 -1.65
CA ALA A 613 28.06 11.37 -2.23
C ALA A 613 28.32 10.12 -1.38
N TYR A 614 28.68 9.02 -2.03
CA TYR A 614 28.93 7.76 -1.34
C TYR A 614 30.11 6.99 -1.90
N ILE A 615 30.65 6.11 -1.07
CA ILE A 615 31.61 5.05 -1.42
C ILE A 615 31.10 3.72 -0.83
N ASP A 616 31.16 2.66 -1.62
CA ASP A 616 30.83 1.28 -1.20
C ASP A 616 31.94 0.36 -1.70
N LEU A 617 32.52 -0.40 -0.78
CA LEU A 617 33.62 -1.32 -1.00
C LEU A 617 33.18 -2.73 -0.59
N GLU A 618 33.37 -3.71 -1.46
CA GLU A 618 33.09 -5.10 -1.16
C GLU A 618 34.31 -5.95 -1.55
N ALA A 619 34.97 -6.56 -0.58
CA ALA A 619 36.21 -7.29 -0.75
C ALA A 619 36.03 -8.77 -0.39
N GLU A 620 36.36 -9.66 -1.30
CA GLU A 620 36.57 -11.09 -1.01
C GLU A 620 38.01 -11.26 -0.46
N LEU A 621 38.14 -11.10 0.83
CA LEU A 621 39.47 -11.18 1.49
C LEU A 621 40.09 -12.58 1.36
N THR A 622 39.23 -13.61 1.30
CA THR A 622 39.60 -15.00 1.05
C THR A 622 38.45 -15.71 0.38
N ASP A 623 38.64 -16.95 -0.11
CA ASP A 623 37.52 -17.79 -0.66
C ASP A 623 36.33 -17.96 0.30
N LYS A 624 36.55 -17.72 1.59
CA LYS A 624 35.54 -17.88 2.64
C LYS A 624 35.02 -16.59 3.25
N LEU A 625 35.81 -15.55 3.26
CA LEU A 625 35.48 -14.31 3.96
C LEU A 625 35.31 -13.14 2.98
N LEU A 626 34.08 -12.65 2.92
CA LEU A 626 33.71 -11.40 2.27
C LEU A 626 33.46 -10.34 3.36
N VAL A 627 33.96 -9.14 3.14
CA VAL A 627 33.69 -7.96 3.96
C VAL A 627 33.29 -6.81 3.06
N SER A 628 32.22 -6.10 3.43
CA SER A 628 31.78 -4.88 2.76
C SER A 628 31.72 -3.71 3.72
N GLY A 629 32.04 -2.52 3.24
CA GLY A 629 31.97 -1.27 3.98
C GLY A 629 31.46 -0.16 3.11
N ALA A 630 30.51 0.65 3.59
CA ALA A 630 29.99 1.80 2.88
C ALA A 630 30.00 3.05 3.77
N ALA A 631 30.17 4.20 3.15
CA ALA A 631 30.01 5.51 3.77
C ALA A 631 29.25 6.44 2.81
N ARG A 632 28.30 7.23 3.32
CA ARG A 632 27.51 8.19 2.56
C ARG A 632 27.38 9.49 3.34
N PHE A 633 27.71 10.59 2.68
CA PHE A 633 27.45 11.95 3.12
C PHE A 633 26.21 12.48 2.40
N GLU A 634 25.32 13.13 3.13
CA GLU A 634 24.19 13.86 2.57
C GLU A 634 24.08 15.25 3.21
N ASN A 635 23.68 16.24 2.40
CA ASN A 635 23.38 17.58 2.86
C ASN A 635 22.01 18.01 2.31
N TYR A 636 21.15 18.43 3.22
CA TYR A 636 19.80 18.92 2.93
C TYR A 636 19.71 20.42 3.14
N SER A 637 18.95 21.10 2.28
CA SER A 637 18.79 22.56 2.32
C SER A 637 18.05 23.08 3.56
N ASP A 638 17.38 22.20 4.32
CA ASP A 638 16.45 22.59 5.37
C ASP A 638 16.83 22.13 6.79
N PHE A 639 17.71 21.13 6.98
CA PHE A 639 18.13 20.68 8.32
C PHE A 639 19.63 20.40 8.47
N GLY A 640 20.41 20.36 7.37
CA GLY A 640 21.87 20.23 7.46
C GLY A 640 22.42 18.94 6.88
N SER A 641 23.52 18.44 7.45
CA SER A 641 24.33 17.35 6.90
C SER A 641 24.37 16.15 7.82
N THR A 642 24.40 14.95 7.23
CA THR A 642 24.56 13.69 7.94
C THR A 642 25.59 12.80 7.25
N ILE A 643 26.24 11.92 8.01
CA ILE A 643 27.16 10.89 7.51
C ILE A 643 26.74 9.54 8.07
N ASN A 644 26.56 8.57 7.19
CA ASN A 644 26.13 7.23 7.55
C ASN A 644 27.16 6.18 7.11
N TYR A 645 27.29 5.14 7.91
CA TYR A 645 28.25 4.07 7.71
C TYR A 645 27.58 2.70 7.74
N LYS A 646 28.16 1.76 7.01
CA LYS A 646 27.77 0.34 7.06
C LYS A 646 29.00 -0.53 7.00
N LEU A 647 29.01 -1.58 7.82
CA LEU A 647 29.97 -2.67 7.77
C LEU A 647 29.18 -3.99 7.76
N ALA A 648 29.48 -4.86 6.80
CA ALA A 648 28.87 -6.19 6.77
C ALA A 648 29.90 -7.26 6.36
N SER A 649 29.64 -8.49 6.73
CA SER A 649 30.50 -9.61 6.42
C SER A 649 29.71 -10.88 6.16
N ARG A 650 30.25 -11.74 5.28
CA ARG A 650 29.81 -13.11 5.07
C ARG A 650 30.99 -14.04 5.26
N TYR A 651 30.79 -15.07 6.08
CA TYR A 651 31.75 -16.17 6.25
C TYR A 651 31.18 -17.49 5.72
N LYS A 652 31.78 -18.01 4.66
CA LYS A 652 31.43 -19.28 4.03
C LYS A 652 32.03 -20.42 4.89
N VAL A 653 31.20 -21.04 5.73
CA VAL A 653 31.61 -22.19 6.54
C VAL A 653 31.98 -23.37 5.64
N ASN A 654 31.11 -23.63 4.66
CA ASN A 654 31.26 -24.57 3.55
C ASN A 654 30.35 -24.16 2.39
N ASP A 655 30.30 -24.95 1.30
CA ASP A 655 29.50 -24.63 0.10
C ASP A 655 27.98 -24.60 0.35
N ASN A 656 27.56 -25.07 1.53
CA ASN A 656 26.14 -25.18 1.88
C ASN A 656 25.73 -24.27 3.04
N LEU A 657 26.67 -23.57 3.71
CA LEU A 657 26.38 -22.76 4.88
C LEU A 657 27.20 -21.49 4.90
N ASN A 658 26.53 -20.35 4.89
CA ASN A 658 27.07 -19.02 5.06
C ASN A 658 26.56 -18.39 6.36
N LEU A 659 27.45 -17.81 7.15
CA LEU A 659 27.12 -16.92 8.26
C LEU A 659 27.25 -15.47 7.78
N ARG A 660 26.39 -14.60 8.26
CA ARG A 660 26.42 -13.17 7.92
C ARG A 660 26.20 -12.29 9.15
N ALA A 661 26.83 -11.13 9.15
CA ALA A 661 26.69 -10.13 10.19
C ALA A 661 26.82 -8.74 9.59
N GLY A 662 26.04 -7.81 10.09
CA GLY A 662 26.02 -6.42 9.64
C GLY A 662 25.83 -5.45 10.80
N ALA A 663 26.41 -4.25 10.68
CA ALA A 663 26.14 -3.10 11.53
C ALA A 663 26.08 -1.86 10.65
N SER A 664 25.12 -0.98 10.89
CA SER A 664 24.97 0.26 10.12
C SER A 664 24.38 1.38 10.96
N THR A 665 24.75 2.61 10.62
CA THR A 665 23.97 3.80 10.99
C THR A 665 23.03 4.15 9.87
N GLY A 666 21.98 4.88 10.20
CA GLY A 666 20.99 5.36 9.23
C GLY A 666 20.35 6.63 9.74
N PHE A 667 19.60 7.27 8.86
CA PHE A 667 18.81 8.44 9.21
C PHE A 667 17.57 8.53 8.34
N ARG A 668 16.62 9.34 8.79
CA ARG A 668 15.48 9.76 8.00
C ARG A 668 15.27 11.27 8.12
N ALA A 669 15.28 11.94 6.98
CA ALA A 669 14.87 13.33 6.93
C ALA A 669 13.36 13.44 7.24
N PRO A 670 12.91 14.36 8.11
CA PRO A 670 11.48 14.66 8.21
C PRO A 670 10.95 14.99 6.83
N SER A 671 9.88 14.32 6.40
CA SER A 671 9.31 14.60 5.07
C SER A 671 8.77 16.04 4.98
N LEU A 672 8.70 16.61 3.77
CA LEU A 672 8.05 17.91 3.58
C LEU A 672 6.60 17.90 4.09
N HIS A 673 5.95 16.74 4.00
CA HIS A 673 4.62 16.55 4.56
C HIS A 673 4.61 16.74 6.09
N GLN A 674 5.50 16.08 6.82
CA GLN A 674 5.57 16.20 8.28
C GLN A 674 5.94 17.63 8.73
N ARG A 675 6.75 18.32 7.95
CA ARG A 675 7.16 19.71 8.25
C ARG A 675 6.05 20.74 8.00
N TYR A 676 5.23 20.53 6.96
CA TYR A 676 4.37 21.58 6.42
C TYR A 676 2.88 21.22 6.34
N TYR A 677 2.53 19.97 6.64
CA TYR A 677 1.12 19.60 6.73
C TYR A 677 0.44 20.44 7.80
N ASN A 678 -0.64 21.09 7.41
CA ASN A 678 -1.53 21.78 8.31
C ASN A 678 -2.98 21.61 7.81
N ALA A 679 -3.89 21.27 8.72
CA ALA A 679 -5.29 21.06 8.40
C ALA A 679 -6.15 21.06 9.65
N ILE A 680 -7.43 21.39 9.49
CA ILE A 680 -8.43 21.15 10.50
C ILE A 680 -9.26 19.95 10.04
N ALA A 681 -9.42 18.97 10.92
CA ALA A 681 -10.22 17.79 10.66
C ALA A 681 -11.19 17.52 11.82
N THR A 682 -12.38 17.00 11.49
CA THR A 682 -13.29 16.47 12.50
C THR A 682 -12.77 15.10 12.96
N GLN A 683 -12.37 14.99 14.23
CA GLN A 683 -12.02 13.72 14.87
C GLN A 683 -13.08 13.35 15.90
N PHE A 684 -13.39 12.05 15.99
CA PHE A 684 -14.37 11.55 16.97
C PHE A 684 -13.63 10.96 18.17
N ILE A 685 -13.80 11.56 19.35
CA ILE A 685 -13.17 11.13 20.59
C ILE A 685 -14.24 10.61 21.52
N ALA A 686 -14.10 9.36 21.93
CA ALA A 686 -15.12 8.67 22.72
C ALA A 686 -16.54 8.84 22.12
N GLY A 687 -16.64 8.90 20.77
CA GLY A 687 -17.91 9.08 20.05
C GLY A 687 -18.38 10.53 19.90
N VAL A 688 -17.68 11.51 20.48
CA VAL A 688 -18.01 12.94 20.35
C VAL A 688 -17.20 13.56 19.21
N PRO A 689 -17.84 14.23 18.22
CA PRO A 689 -17.14 14.95 17.18
C PRO A 689 -16.43 16.19 17.76
N SER A 690 -15.13 16.32 17.46
CA SER A 690 -14.31 17.48 17.87
C SER A 690 -13.49 17.97 16.68
N GLU A 691 -13.37 19.26 16.48
CA GLU A 691 -12.49 19.88 15.50
C GLU A 691 -11.05 19.90 16.03
N VAL A 692 -10.11 19.39 15.25
CA VAL A 692 -8.69 19.34 15.61
C VAL A 692 -7.86 19.98 14.53
N GLY A 693 -7.03 20.93 14.91
CA GLY A 693 -6.02 21.51 14.05
C GLY A 693 -4.70 20.74 14.14
N THR A 694 -4.13 20.36 12.98
CA THR A 694 -2.71 20.02 12.90
C THR A 694 -1.98 21.22 12.35
N PHE A 695 -0.99 21.69 13.09
CA PHE A 695 -0.27 22.94 12.81
C PHE A 695 1.21 22.63 12.50
N THR A 696 1.85 23.51 11.73
CA THR A 696 3.27 23.45 11.47
C THR A 696 4.09 23.87 12.70
N ASN A 697 5.31 23.37 12.84
CA ASN A 697 6.17 23.67 13.99
C ASN A 697 6.67 25.12 14.04
N ASP A 698 6.56 25.87 12.95
CA ASP A 698 6.87 27.29 12.86
C ASP A 698 5.67 28.22 13.16
N SER A 699 4.50 27.65 13.46
CA SER A 699 3.30 28.42 13.82
C SER A 699 3.40 29.07 15.20
N ASP A 700 2.68 30.17 15.40
CA ASP A 700 2.63 30.89 16.69
C ASP A 700 2.16 29.97 17.83
N ILE A 701 1.24 29.03 17.55
CA ILE A 701 0.74 28.06 18.54
C ILE A 701 1.87 27.11 18.95
N ALA A 702 2.64 26.58 17.97
CA ALA A 702 3.76 25.70 18.25
C ALA A 702 4.83 26.39 19.10
N GLN A 703 5.16 27.63 18.77
CA GLN A 703 6.12 28.43 19.53
C GLN A 703 5.67 28.69 20.96
N GLN A 704 4.38 29.01 21.18
CA GLN A 704 3.83 29.26 22.52
C GLN A 704 3.79 27.97 23.37
N LEU A 705 3.59 26.82 22.74
CA LEU A 705 3.63 25.52 23.40
C LEU A 705 5.06 24.97 23.54
N GLY A 706 6.06 25.70 23.01
CA GLY A 706 7.47 25.27 23.08
C GLY A 706 7.79 24.06 22.20
N ILE A 707 7.06 23.87 21.09
CA ILE A 707 7.29 22.79 20.12
C ILE A 707 8.51 23.14 19.27
N PRO A 708 9.61 22.34 19.26
CA PRO A 708 10.80 22.66 18.48
C PRO A 708 10.59 22.36 16.98
N SER A 709 11.46 22.93 16.15
CA SER A 709 11.56 22.56 14.73
C SER A 709 11.98 21.10 14.60
N LEU A 710 11.46 20.43 13.54
CA LEU A 710 11.82 19.03 13.26
C LEU A 710 13.28 18.91 12.82
N LYS A 711 13.96 17.90 13.34
CA LYS A 711 15.28 17.41 12.94
C LYS A 711 15.18 15.98 12.39
N GLU A 712 16.29 15.49 11.85
CA GLU A 712 16.36 14.09 11.38
C GLU A 712 16.14 13.08 12.51
N GLU A 713 15.62 11.91 12.15
CA GLU A 713 15.71 10.72 12.98
C GLU A 713 17.07 10.07 12.72
N GLU A 714 17.75 9.65 13.76
CA GLU A 714 18.99 8.88 13.66
C GLU A 714 18.75 7.42 14.02
N SER A 715 19.48 6.49 13.39
CA SER A 715 19.34 5.08 13.71
C SER A 715 20.68 4.34 13.75
N ALA A 716 20.71 3.31 14.59
CA ALA A 716 21.77 2.32 14.61
C ALA A 716 21.16 0.92 14.52
N SER A 717 21.71 0.07 13.67
CA SER A 717 21.22 -1.30 13.48
C SER A 717 22.33 -2.32 13.51
N VAL A 718 22.01 -3.52 14.01
CA VAL A 718 22.88 -4.70 14.00
C VAL A 718 22.06 -5.88 13.52
N SER A 719 22.65 -6.71 12.67
CA SER A 719 22.04 -7.95 12.18
C SER A 719 23.03 -9.10 12.24
N PHE A 720 22.51 -10.30 12.52
CA PHE A 720 23.27 -11.53 12.49
C PHE A 720 22.38 -12.67 11.96
N GLY A 721 22.90 -13.48 11.04
CA GLY A 721 22.12 -14.55 10.47
C GLY A 721 22.95 -15.62 9.77
N PHE A 722 22.23 -16.58 9.20
CA PHE A 722 22.80 -17.58 8.33
C PHE A 722 21.91 -17.88 7.12
N ALA A 723 22.55 -18.32 6.04
CA ALA A 723 21.88 -18.90 4.87
C ALA A 723 22.47 -20.28 4.62
N GLY A 724 21.58 -21.28 4.57
CA GLY A 724 21.97 -22.67 4.39
C GLY A 724 21.17 -23.36 3.28
N LYS A 725 21.78 -24.38 2.66
CA LYS A 725 21.11 -25.27 1.70
C LYS A 725 21.45 -26.72 2.02
N ILE A 726 20.50 -27.61 1.81
CA ILE A 726 20.66 -29.06 1.86
C ILE A 726 20.33 -29.57 0.47
N PRO A 727 21.33 -29.72 -0.45
CA PRO A 727 21.07 -30.05 -1.85
C PRO A 727 20.34 -31.39 -2.00
N SER A 728 20.71 -32.40 -1.21
CA SER A 728 20.08 -33.75 -1.26
C SER A 728 18.59 -33.75 -0.90
N ALA A 729 18.09 -32.70 -0.21
CA ALA A 729 16.69 -32.53 0.14
C ALA A 729 16.05 -31.36 -0.60
N ASN A 730 16.77 -30.69 -1.52
CA ASN A 730 16.33 -29.46 -2.19
C ASN A 730 15.72 -28.45 -1.22
N LEU A 731 16.38 -28.28 -0.06
CA LEU A 731 15.95 -27.43 1.04
C LEU A 731 16.89 -26.24 1.19
N LYS A 732 16.30 -25.04 1.36
CA LYS A 732 16.99 -23.81 1.69
C LYS A 732 16.42 -23.26 2.99
N ILE A 733 17.29 -22.67 3.82
CA ILE A 733 16.89 -22.03 5.08
C ILE A 733 17.71 -20.77 5.28
N THR A 734 17.04 -19.68 5.64
CA THR A 734 17.67 -18.46 6.16
C THR A 734 17.06 -18.11 7.51
N ALA A 735 17.88 -17.64 8.43
CA ALA A 735 17.40 -17.09 9.69
C ALA A 735 18.26 -15.86 10.04
N ASP A 736 17.60 -14.75 10.36
CA ASP A 736 18.22 -13.45 10.57
C ASP A 736 17.63 -12.76 11.79
N ALA A 737 18.45 -12.57 12.82
CA ALA A 737 18.14 -11.75 13.97
C ALA A 737 18.57 -10.30 13.70
N TYR A 738 17.81 -9.34 14.20
CA TYR A 738 18.10 -7.92 14.04
C TYR A 738 17.76 -7.13 15.30
N PHE A 739 18.46 -6.00 15.44
CA PHE A 739 18.18 -4.95 16.42
C PHE A 739 18.33 -3.60 15.73
N VAL A 740 17.36 -2.70 15.91
CA VAL A 740 17.35 -1.34 15.35
C VAL A 740 16.96 -0.40 16.48
N ALA A 741 17.83 0.55 16.81
CA ALA A 741 17.53 1.69 17.67
C ALA A 741 17.27 2.91 16.78
N ILE A 742 16.27 3.72 17.11
CA ILE A 742 15.97 4.99 16.43
C ILE A 742 15.84 6.06 17.51
N GLU A 743 16.68 7.08 17.42
CA GLU A 743 16.63 8.27 18.26
C GLU A 743 15.86 9.39 17.57
N ASP A 744 15.23 10.25 18.36
CA ASP A 744 14.47 11.43 17.90
C ASP A 744 13.38 11.10 16.87
N ARG A 745 12.69 9.99 17.04
CA ARG A 745 11.66 9.55 16.10
C ARG A 745 10.52 10.57 15.97
N VAL A 746 10.19 10.92 14.72
CA VAL A 746 9.12 11.86 14.41
C VAL A 746 7.76 11.16 14.50
N ILE A 747 6.91 11.70 15.33
CA ILE A 747 5.52 11.23 15.50
C ILE A 747 4.56 12.39 15.31
N LEU A 748 3.29 12.10 15.05
CA LEU A 748 2.21 13.06 15.20
C LEU A 748 1.71 13.00 16.64
N THR A 749 1.83 14.10 17.39
CA THR A 749 1.38 14.18 18.79
C THR A 749 -0.13 13.94 18.92
N ASP A 750 -0.58 13.63 20.11
CA ASP A 750 -1.97 13.82 20.46
C ASP A 750 -2.27 15.30 20.73
N ARG A 751 -3.41 15.60 21.27
CA ARG A 751 -3.92 16.95 21.33
C ARG A 751 -3.40 17.71 22.53
N PHE A 752 -3.11 18.96 22.29
CA PHE A 752 -2.86 19.98 23.30
C PHE A 752 -4.04 20.94 23.34
N ASN A 753 -4.41 21.41 24.54
CA ASN A 753 -5.37 22.49 24.69
C ASN A 753 -4.81 23.77 24.08
N ILE A 754 -5.64 24.45 23.32
CA ILE A 754 -5.29 25.74 22.71
C ILE A 754 -5.62 26.85 23.71
N PRO A 755 -4.66 27.75 24.00
CA PRO A 755 -4.96 28.93 24.85
C PRO A 755 -6.04 29.81 24.22
N ASP A 756 -6.90 30.37 25.07
CA ASP A 756 -8.00 31.26 24.64
C ASP A 756 -7.50 32.39 23.74
N GLY A 757 -8.17 32.60 22.61
CA GLY A 757 -7.91 33.71 21.69
C GLY A 757 -6.83 33.46 20.63
N ILE A 758 -6.16 32.30 20.61
CA ILE A 758 -5.14 31.98 19.58
C ILE A 758 -5.79 31.42 18.32
N VAL A 759 -6.72 30.47 18.46
CA VAL A 759 -7.49 29.91 17.33
C VAL A 759 -8.97 29.87 17.72
N THR A 760 -9.83 30.39 16.85
CA THR A 760 -11.26 30.52 17.16
C THR A 760 -12.10 29.32 16.69
N ASN A 761 -11.57 28.48 15.78
CA ASN A 761 -12.31 27.38 15.15
C ASN A 761 -11.73 25.99 15.39
N ALA A 762 -10.67 25.86 16.21
CA ALA A 762 -10.12 24.59 16.63
C ALA A 762 -10.20 24.44 18.16
N GLU A 763 -10.60 23.27 18.64
CA GLU A 763 -10.69 22.94 20.07
C GLU A 763 -9.33 22.50 20.60
N ALA A 764 -8.49 21.88 19.77
CA ALA A 764 -7.18 21.40 20.17
C ALA A 764 -6.18 21.41 19.01
N ALA A 765 -4.89 21.46 19.34
CA ALA A 765 -3.79 21.39 18.39
C ALA A 765 -3.01 20.07 18.50
N ALA A 766 -2.53 19.60 17.34
CA ALA A 766 -1.54 18.53 17.22
C ALA A 766 -0.37 19.00 16.36
N PHE A 767 0.79 18.39 16.54
CA PHE A 767 2.02 18.74 15.85
C PHE A 767 2.81 17.49 15.48
N PHE A 768 3.65 17.59 14.45
CA PHE A 768 4.73 16.64 14.29
C PHE A 768 5.88 17.01 15.23
N ALA A 769 6.48 16.01 15.89
CA ALA A 769 7.57 16.27 16.85
C ALA A 769 8.55 15.11 16.87
N ASN A 770 9.84 15.40 17.08
CA ASN A 770 10.85 14.42 17.47
C ASN A 770 10.64 14.10 18.94
N ALA A 771 9.79 13.14 19.26
CA ALA A 771 9.21 13.01 20.59
C ALA A 771 9.68 11.79 21.38
N ILE A 772 10.17 10.76 20.71
CA ILE A 772 10.48 9.47 21.35
C ILE A 772 11.70 8.80 20.75
N ASP A 773 12.32 7.95 21.55
CA ASP A 773 13.30 6.96 21.11
C ASP A 773 12.65 5.56 21.09
N THR A 774 13.06 4.74 20.15
CA THR A 774 12.47 3.42 19.96
C THR A 774 13.51 2.36 19.69
N GLU A 775 13.26 1.15 20.16
CA GLU A 775 14.01 -0.06 19.82
C GLU A 775 13.09 -1.09 19.16
N SER A 776 13.56 -1.68 18.08
CA SER A 776 12.91 -2.81 17.41
C SER A 776 13.90 -3.96 17.30
N MET A 777 13.47 -5.16 17.70
CA MET A 777 14.24 -6.38 17.58
C MET A 777 13.39 -7.52 17.07
N GLY A 778 14.01 -8.48 16.40
CA GLY A 778 13.26 -9.63 15.92
C GLY A 778 14.12 -10.70 15.30
N LEU A 779 13.43 -11.75 14.88
CA LEU A 779 13.97 -12.92 14.17
C LEU A 779 13.07 -13.22 12.98
N ASP A 780 13.64 -13.23 11.79
CA ASP A 780 13.00 -13.64 10.55
C ASP A 780 13.56 -14.99 10.10
N ILE A 781 12.69 -15.94 9.78
CA ILE A 781 13.04 -17.29 9.29
C ILE A 781 12.33 -17.52 7.96
N VAL A 782 13.08 -17.98 6.96
CA VAL A 782 12.52 -18.41 5.67
C VAL A 782 13.06 -19.78 5.34
N VAL A 783 12.16 -20.73 5.03
CA VAL A 783 12.49 -22.08 4.60
C VAL A 783 11.75 -22.38 3.30
N THR A 784 12.48 -22.74 2.28
CA THR A 784 11.93 -23.18 0.98
C THR A 784 12.34 -24.63 0.74
N HIS A 785 11.37 -25.47 0.44
CA HIS A 785 11.59 -26.87 0.13
C HIS A 785 10.84 -27.25 -1.15
N LYS A 786 11.54 -27.90 -2.07
CA LYS A 786 10.95 -28.45 -3.30
C LYS A 786 11.18 -29.94 -3.34
N PHE A 787 10.10 -30.70 -3.42
CA PHE A 787 10.15 -32.17 -3.38
C PHE A 787 9.38 -32.74 -4.58
N ASP A 788 10.10 -33.48 -5.43
CA ASP A 788 9.49 -34.21 -6.54
C ASP A 788 8.94 -35.52 -6.00
N LEU A 789 7.60 -35.64 -5.96
CA LEU A 789 6.89 -36.82 -5.51
C LEU A 789 7.02 -37.97 -6.54
N ASN A 790 7.02 -37.58 -7.81
CA ASN A 790 7.32 -38.41 -8.97
C ASN A 790 7.60 -37.52 -10.17
N GLU A 791 7.81 -38.08 -11.37
CA GLU A 791 8.13 -37.33 -12.60
C GLU A 791 7.10 -36.24 -13.02
N SER A 792 5.83 -36.43 -12.61
CA SER A 792 4.72 -35.54 -12.97
C SER A 792 4.16 -34.74 -11.79
N MET A 793 4.71 -34.88 -10.57
CA MET A 793 4.17 -34.26 -9.37
C MET A 793 5.28 -33.65 -8.51
N ARG A 794 5.20 -32.32 -8.31
CA ARG A 794 6.10 -31.55 -7.44
C ARG A 794 5.34 -30.89 -6.29
N LEU A 795 5.87 -31.01 -5.08
CA LEU A 795 5.42 -30.26 -3.90
C LEU A 795 6.44 -29.19 -3.58
N SER A 796 6.03 -27.91 -3.65
CA SER A 796 6.81 -26.78 -3.17
C SER A 796 6.21 -26.28 -1.85
N SER A 797 7.05 -26.16 -0.82
CA SER A 797 6.64 -25.68 0.51
C SER A 797 7.50 -24.50 0.92
N ASP A 798 6.87 -23.39 1.24
CA ASP A 798 7.51 -22.15 1.67
C ASP A 798 6.98 -21.75 3.05
N LEU A 799 7.89 -21.70 4.02
CA LEU A 799 7.63 -21.22 5.36
C LEU A 799 8.31 -19.86 5.53
N SER A 800 7.56 -18.85 5.93
CA SER A 800 8.10 -17.58 6.41
C SER A 800 7.57 -17.27 7.80
N ALA A 801 8.45 -16.96 8.74
CA ALA A 801 8.07 -16.61 10.11
C ALA A 801 8.82 -15.35 10.56
N THR A 802 8.10 -14.47 11.25
CA THR A 802 8.66 -13.31 11.92
C THR A 802 8.20 -13.27 13.37
N PHE A 803 9.16 -12.97 14.25
CA PHE A 803 8.94 -12.70 15.67
C PHE A 803 9.59 -11.35 15.94
N SER A 804 8.82 -10.35 16.30
CA SER A 804 9.33 -9.00 16.48
C SER A 804 8.82 -8.37 17.77
N LYS A 805 9.56 -7.39 18.26
CA LYS A 805 9.16 -6.54 19.37
C LYS A 805 9.68 -5.13 19.11
N THR A 806 8.78 -4.17 19.11
CA THR A 806 9.10 -2.74 19.09
C THR A 806 8.67 -2.14 20.42
N ARG A 807 9.46 -1.25 20.99
CA ARG A 807 9.15 -0.54 22.22
C ARG A 807 9.66 0.89 22.17
N ARG A 808 8.97 1.80 22.85
CA ARG A 808 9.55 3.07 23.22
C ARG A 808 10.59 2.83 24.34
N VAL A 809 11.68 3.55 24.29
CA VAL A 809 12.71 3.61 25.31
C VAL A 809 12.85 5.05 25.76
N ASP A 810 13.41 5.27 26.94
CA ASP A 810 13.66 6.57 27.54
C ASP A 810 12.40 7.45 27.77
N ASP A 811 12.59 8.69 28.21
CA ASP A 811 11.53 9.64 28.50
C ASP A 811 11.00 10.27 27.18
N ILE A 812 9.83 10.89 27.25
CA ILE A 812 9.26 11.62 26.11
C ILE A 812 10.01 12.96 25.98
N HIS A 813 10.45 13.29 24.77
CA HIS A 813 11.11 14.56 24.50
C HIS A 813 10.08 15.69 24.39
N SER A 814 9.46 16.08 25.52
CA SER A 814 8.45 17.12 25.57
C SER A 814 9.05 18.50 25.92
N SER A 815 8.34 19.56 25.55
CA SER A 815 8.73 20.90 25.97
C SER A 815 8.45 21.13 27.45
N GLN A 816 9.26 21.97 28.11
CA GLN A 816 9.04 22.32 29.52
C GLN A 816 7.67 22.97 29.75
N VAL A 817 7.16 23.74 28.79
CA VAL A 817 5.83 24.37 28.86
C VAL A 817 4.73 23.32 28.97
N LEU A 818 4.87 22.19 28.27
CA LEU A 818 3.89 21.10 28.29
C LEU A 818 4.01 20.25 29.57
N VAL A 819 5.23 20.03 30.06
CA VAL A 819 5.46 19.42 31.39
C VAL A 819 4.81 20.26 32.47
N ASP A 820 5.08 21.56 32.50
CA ASP A 820 4.54 22.51 33.51
C ASP A 820 3.02 22.62 33.44
N SER A 821 2.41 22.45 32.25
CA SER A 821 0.96 22.44 32.07
C SER A 821 0.30 21.09 32.30
N GLY A 822 1.06 20.04 32.61
CA GLY A 822 0.56 18.68 32.82
C GLY A 822 0.10 17.99 31.52
N GLN A 823 0.54 18.43 30.35
CA GLN A 823 0.16 17.92 29.03
C GLN A 823 1.23 17.04 28.38
N GLU A 824 2.27 16.64 29.11
CA GLU A 824 3.34 15.78 28.59
C GLU A 824 2.82 14.48 27.99
N SER A 825 1.82 13.82 28.63
CA SER A 825 1.19 12.61 28.12
C SER A 825 0.45 12.79 26.78
N SER A 826 0.15 14.02 26.39
CA SER A 826 -0.42 14.33 25.08
C SER A 826 0.62 14.37 23.97
N TYR A 827 1.92 14.44 24.30
CA TYR A 827 2.99 14.34 23.33
C TYR A 827 3.04 12.94 22.71
N PHE A 828 3.01 11.92 23.55
CA PHE A 828 2.93 10.53 23.10
C PHE A 828 2.03 9.75 24.06
N SER A 829 0.76 9.60 23.67
CA SER A 829 -0.24 8.98 24.53
C SER A 829 -0.13 7.46 24.60
N GLU A 830 -0.86 6.87 25.52
CA GLU A 830 -0.96 5.42 25.63
C GLU A 830 -1.54 4.76 24.36
N ALA A 831 -2.50 5.39 23.69
CA ALA A 831 -2.96 4.92 22.39
C ALA A 831 -1.87 4.95 21.32
N SER A 832 -1.04 6.00 21.30
CA SER A 832 0.11 6.10 20.39
C SER A 832 1.18 5.04 20.69
N ARG A 833 1.41 4.72 21.98
CA ARG A 833 2.27 3.60 22.39
C ARG A 833 1.75 2.27 21.83
N ILE A 834 0.46 2.00 21.97
CA ILE A 834 -0.16 0.76 21.50
C ILE A 834 -0.09 0.68 19.95
N TYR A 835 -0.29 1.78 19.21
CA TYR A 835 -0.07 1.78 17.76
C TYR A 835 1.35 1.35 17.40
N LEU A 836 2.33 1.84 18.14
CA LEU A 836 3.73 1.49 17.91
C LEU A 836 4.04 0.05 18.31
N GLU A 837 3.55 -0.41 19.45
CA GLU A 837 4.03 -1.61 20.12
C GLU A 837 3.14 -2.84 19.95
N GLU A 838 1.81 -2.69 19.80
CA GLU A 838 0.85 -3.78 19.99
C GLU A 838 -0.29 -3.84 18.95
N ALA A 839 -0.48 -2.80 18.12
CA ALA A 839 -1.65 -2.73 17.23
C ALA A 839 -1.52 -3.58 15.95
N VAL A 840 -0.35 -4.14 15.67
CA VAL A 840 -0.12 -5.08 14.57
C VAL A 840 0.53 -6.37 15.10
N PRO A 841 0.29 -7.53 14.47
CA PRO A 841 0.84 -8.78 14.93
C PRO A 841 2.37 -8.76 15.03
N ARG A 842 2.90 -9.07 16.21
CA ARG A 842 4.35 -9.19 16.45
C ARG A 842 4.89 -10.58 16.09
N THR A 843 4.00 -11.54 15.93
CA THR A 843 4.28 -12.88 15.42
C THR A 843 3.41 -13.13 14.21
N LYS A 844 4.05 -13.44 13.07
CA LYS A 844 3.37 -13.88 11.87
C LYS A 844 4.10 -15.09 11.30
N VAL A 845 3.36 -16.18 11.04
CA VAL A 845 3.91 -17.40 10.43
C VAL A 845 3.06 -17.76 9.23
N ASN A 846 3.67 -17.84 8.07
CA ASN A 846 3.04 -18.24 6.82
C ASN A 846 3.65 -19.56 6.34
N LEU A 847 2.82 -20.55 6.12
CA LEU A 847 3.18 -21.81 5.46
C LEU A 847 2.36 -21.98 4.19
N SER A 848 3.00 -21.87 3.06
CA SER A 848 2.40 -22.07 1.73
C SER A 848 2.89 -23.40 1.14
N ASN A 849 1.96 -24.18 0.58
CA ASN A 849 2.25 -25.44 -0.11
C ASN A 849 1.61 -25.39 -1.49
N THR A 850 2.39 -25.68 -2.52
CA THR A 850 1.93 -25.77 -3.91
C THR A 850 2.20 -27.17 -4.42
N LEU A 851 1.15 -27.93 -4.71
CA LEU A 851 1.24 -29.22 -5.38
C LEU A 851 0.98 -28.99 -6.88
N SER A 852 2.01 -29.13 -7.68
CA SER A 852 1.94 -28.97 -9.14
C SER A 852 1.96 -30.33 -9.83
N THR A 853 1.08 -30.51 -10.81
CA THR A 853 1.05 -31.62 -11.75
C THR A 853 1.03 -31.06 -13.17
N ASP A 854 1.06 -31.91 -14.18
CA ASP A 854 1.01 -31.49 -15.60
C ASP A 854 -0.21 -30.60 -15.92
N ARG A 855 -1.36 -30.83 -15.25
CA ARG A 855 -2.62 -30.13 -15.53
C ARG A 855 -3.20 -29.38 -14.33
N PHE A 856 -2.80 -29.72 -13.12
CA PHE A 856 -3.37 -29.13 -11.91
C PHE A 856 -2.31 -28.49 -11.04
N ASN A 857 -2.69 -27.37 -10.46
CA ASN A 857 -1.91 -26.70 -9.44
C ASN A 857 -2.81 -26.46 -8.23
N VAL A 858 -2.48 -27.09 -7.08
CA VAL A 858 -3.24 -26.94 -5.84
C VAL A 858 -2.40 -26.16 -4.86
N PHE A 859 -2.88 -24.99 -4.48
CA PHE A 859 -2.23 -24.09 -3.53
C PHE A 859 -2.99 -24.08 -2.21
N LEU A 860 -2.28 -24.33 -1.12
CA LEU A 860 -2.77 -24.24 0.26
C LEU A 860 -1.85 -23.36 1.06
N ARG A 861 -2.39 -22.30 1.67
CA ARG A 861 -1.65 -21.39 2.54
C ARG A 861 -2.31 -21.31 3.91
N ASN A 862 -1.51 -21.39 4.95
CA ASN A 862 -1.92 -21.17 6.33
C ASN A 862 -1.11 -20.03 6.90
N VAL A 863 -1.80 -18.99 7.40
CA VAL A 863 -1.16 -17.83 8.02
C VAL A 863 -1.64 -17.70 9.46
N TYR A 864 -0.70 -17.82 10.38
CA TYR A 864 -0.91 -17.50 11.79
C TYR A 864 -0.59 -16.04 12.03
N PHE A 865 -1.55 -15.30 12.55
CA PHE A 865 -1.42 -13.93 13.01
C PHE A 865 -1.48 -13.91 14.54
N GLY A 866 -0.46 -13.34 15.18
CA GLY A 866 -0.39 -13.14 16.62
C GLY A 866 -1.49 -12.22 17.15
N GLU A 867 -1.57 -12.12 18.47
CA GLU A 867 -2.49 -11.22 19.14
C GLU A 867 -2.16 -9.74 18.90
N VAL A 868 -3.16 -8.87 19.06
CA VAL A 868 -3.02 -7.40 19.01
C VAL A 868 -3.86 -6.77 20.11
N THR A 869 -3.49 -5.56 20.55
CA THR A 869 -4.19 -4.80 21.60
C THR A 869 -4.91 -3.60 21.01
N GLU A 870 -6.15 -3.35 21.42
CA GLU A 870 -6.92 -2.16 21.05
C GLU A 870 -6.24 -0.88 21.53
N ALA A 871 -5.97 0.02 20.60
CA ALA A 871 -5.35 1.30 20.91
C ALA A 871 -6.34 2.26 21.58
N SER A 872 -6.13 2.54 22.86
CA SER A 872 -6.96 3.45 23.63
C SER A 872 -6.16 4.13 24.75
N ASN A 873 -6.49 5.39 25.03
CA ASN A 873 -5.99 6.10 26.21
C ASN A 873 -6.69 5.66 27.49
N ASN A 874 -7.85 5.03 27.37
CA ASN A 874 -8.55 4.43 28.51
C ASN A 874 -8.14 2.97 28.67
N VAL A 875 -7.44 2.63 29.75
CA VAL A 875 -6.96 1.27 30.04
C VAL A 875 -8.10 0.24 30.03
N ALA A 876 -9.29 0.60 30.54
CA ALA A 876 -10.46 -0.29 30.52
C ALA A 876 -10.95 -0.61 29.08
N SER A 877 -10.51 0.13 28.09
CA SER A 877 -10.84 -0.07 26.68
C SER A 877 -9.70 -0.70 25.86
N GLN A 878 -8.60 -1.10 26.49
CA GLN A 878 -7.46 -1.78 25.87
C GLN A 878 -7.72 -3.30 25.83
N GLN A 879 -8.61 -3.70 24.95
CA GLN A 879 -8.95 -5.11 24.75
C GLN A 879 -7.87 -5.83 23.95
N VAL A 880 -7.49 -7.04 24.35
CA VAL A 880 -6.61 -7.92 23.59
C VAL A 880 -7.44 -8.81 22.67
N TYR A 881 -7.13 -8.80 21.38
CA TYR A 881 -7.70 -9.66 20.36
C TYR A 881 -6.76 -10.85 20.12
N GLY A 882 -7.21 -12.05 20.43
CA GLY A 882 -6.41 -13.27 20.41
C GLY A 882 -5.93 -13.68 19.01
N ALA A 883 -4.88 -14.47 18.99
CA ALA A 883 -4.26 -14.95 17.75
C ALA A 883 -5.24 -15.77 16.87
N LYS A 884 -5.05 -15.70 15.53
CA LYS A 884 -5.89 -16.39 14.55
C LYS A 884 -5.06 -17.14 13.52
N LEU A 885 -5.61 -18.25 13.02
CA LEU A 885 -5.10 -19.00 11.88
C LEU A 885 -6.05 -18.82 10.70
N VAL A 886 -5.55 -18.29 9.59
CA VAL A 886 -6.31 -18.07 8.35
C VAL A 886 -5.78 -19.01 7.28
N THR A 887 -6.69 -19.69 6.55
CA THR A 887 -6.35 -20.66 5.53
C THR A 887 -6.90 -20.24 4.17
N ASP A 888 -6.04 -20.25 3.15
CA ASP A 888 -6.39 -20.01 1.75
C ASP A 888 -6.21 -21.30 0.96
N LEU A 889 -7.09 -21.52 -0.03
CA LEU A 889 -7.04 -22.67 -0.91
C LEU A 889 -7.38 -22.24 -2.33
N SER A 890 -6.60 -22.68 -3.32
CA SER A 890 -6.97 -22.54 -4.72
C SER A 890 -6.58 -23.76 -5.54
N VAL A 891 -7.29 -23.96 -6.65
CA VAL A 891 -7.04 -25.00 -7.63
C VAL A 891 -6.99 -24.36 -9.02
N GLY A 892 -5.84 -24.47 -9.65
CA GLY A 892 -5.61 -24.10 -11.05
C GLY A 892 -5.71 -25.32 -11.96
N PHE A 893 -6.38 -25.17 -13.09
CA PHE A 893 -6.48 -26.17 -14.14
C PHE A 893 -5.94 -25.62 -15.47
N LYS A 894 -4.88 -26.24 -15.98
CA LYS A 894 -4.27 -25.94 -17.26
C LYS A 894 -5.11 -26.61 -18.36
N ALA A 895 -5.99 -25.84 -18.98
CA ALA A 895 -6.92 -26.34 -20.00
C ALA A 895 -6.20 -26.58 -21.34
N THR A 896 -5.29 -25.67 -21.71
CA THR A 896 -4.31 -25.79 -22.82
C THR A 896 -2.95 -25.31 -22.35
N GLU A 897 -1.93 -25.34 -23.20
CA GLU A 897 -0.60 -24.79 -22.88
C GLU A 897 -0.67 -23.28 -22.55
N GLU A 898 -1.61 -22.59 -23.21
CA GLU A 898 -1.75 -21.13 -23.10
C GLU A 898 -2.78 -20.73 -22.03
N LEU A 899 -3.77 -21.60 -21.72
CA LEU A 899 -4.95 -21.22 -20.95
C LEU A 899 -5.02 -21.95 -19.61
N THR A 900 -4.96 -21.19 -18.53
CA THR A 900 -5.14 -21.69 -17.15
C THR A 900 -6.38 -21.03 -16.52
N PHE A 901 -7.20 -21.83 -15.90
CA PHE A 901 -8.35 -21.42 -15.11
C PHE A 901 -8.12 -21.75 -13.64
N THR A 902 -8.20 -20.75 -12.73
CA THR A 902 -8.01 -20.92 -11.30
C THR A 902 -9.27 -20.50 -10.54
N VAL A 903 -9.69 -21.33 -9.60
CA VAL A 903 -10.74 -21.00 -8.63
C VAL A 903 -10.21 -21.18 -7.22
N GLY A 904 -10.67 -20.37 -6.29
CA GLY A 904 -10.18 -20.47 -4.93
C GLY A 904 -10.93 -19.63 -3.91
N ALA A 905 -10.48 -19.77 -2.69
CA ALA A 905 -10.97 -19.02 -1.54
C ALA A 905 -9.79 -18.48 -0.72
N ASN A 906 -9.82 -17.21 -0.41
CA ASN A 906 -9.05 -16.64 0.68
C ASN A 906 -9.88 -16.73 1.96
N ASN A 907 -9.25 -17.09 3.08
CA ASN A 907 -9.93 -17.32 4.35
C ASN A 907 -11.12 -18.31 4.21
N ILE A 908 -10.84 -19.50 3.68
CA ILE A 908 -11.88 -20.50 3.33
C ILE A 908 -12.79 -20.86 4.50
N PHE A 909 -12.28 -20.78 5.74
CA PHE A 909 -13.03 -21.11 6.96
C PHE A 909 -13.83 -19.92 7.54
N ASP A 910 -13.84 -18.77 6.86
CA ASP A 910 -14.57 -17.57 7.28
C ASP A 910 -14.20 -17.09 8.69
N ILE A 911 -12.90 -17.05 8.99
CA ILE A 911 -12.34 -16.62 10.27
C ILE A 911 -12.37 -15.09 10.35
N TYR A 912 -12.70 -14.60 11.53
CA TYR A 912 -12.71 -13.17 11.89
C TYR A 912 -11.81 -12.91 13.10
N PRO A 913 -11.29 -11.67 13.26
CA PRO A 913 -10.76 -11.23 14.55
C PRO A 913 -11.80 -11.37 15.68
N ASP A 914 -11.39 -11.27 16.93
CA ASP A 914 -12.34 -11.20 18.04
C ASP A 914 -13.17 -9.91 17.94
N ARG A 915 -14.42 -9.96 18.40
CA ARG A 915 -15.29 -8.79 18.41
C ARG A 915 -14.89 -7.84 19.53
N THR A 916 -15.11 -6.55 19.30
CA THR A 916 -15.00 -5.54 20.33
C THR A 916 -16.11 -5.78 21.39
N ASP A 917 -15.75 -5.77 22.68
CA ASP A 917 -16.73 -5.90 23.75
C ASP A 917 -17.71 -4.72 23.71
N SER A 918 -19.00 -5.01 23.86
CA SER A 918 -20.07 -4.01 23.80
C SER A 918 -19.98 -2.96 24.91
N THR A 919 -19.30 -3.27 26.00
CA THR A 919 -19.02 -2.34 27.11
C THR A 919 -17.81 -1.45 26.85
N ASN A 920 -16.99 -1.79 25.87
CA ASN A 920 -15.82 -1.02 25.48
C ASN A 920 -16.24 0.28 24.77
N SER A 921 -15.68 1.43 25.17
CA SER A 921 -15.98 2.72 24.54
C SER A 921 -15.69 2.74 23.03
N ASN A 922 -14.72 1.94 22.57
CA ASN A 922 -14.40 1.80 21.15
C ASN A 922 -15.46 1.06 20.33
N PHE A 923 -16.41 0.33 20.97
CA PHE A 923 -17.59 -0.24 20.31
C PHE A 923 -18.50 0.86 19.72
N SER A 924 -18.48 2.05 20.30
CA SER A 924 -19.11 3.27 19.77
C SER A 924 -20.58 3.07 19.39
N SER A 925 -21.39 2.56 20.32
CA SER A 925 -22.84 2.29 20.12
C SER A 925 -23.12 1.37 18.92
N GLY A 926 -22.34 0.31 18.77
CA GLY A 926 -22.52 -0.69 17.71
C GLY A 926 -21.83 -0.37 16.39
N ARG A 927 -21.11 0.76 16.27
CA ARG A 927 -20.41 1.10 15.02
C ARG A 927 -19.27 0.16 14.72
N PHE A 928 -18.48 -0.23 15.73
CA PHE A 928 -17.27 -1.03 15.55
C PHE A 928 -17.38 -2.39 16.25
N GLU A 929 -18.00 -3.32 15.58
CA GLU A 929 -18.04 -4.73 15.98
C GLU A 929 -16.64 -5.37 15.99
N TRP A 930 -15.73 -4.86 15.19
CA TRP A 930 -14.31 -5.18 15.17
C TRP A 930 -13.50 -3.89 15.22
N SER A 931 -12.30 -3.99 15.79
CA SER A 931 -11.41 -2.84 15.86
C SER A 931 -11.11 -2.25 14.48
N ARG A 932 -11.19 -0.92 14.37
CA ARG A 932 -10.66 -0.18 13.22
C ARG A 932 -9.21 0.23 13.39
N ARG A 933 -8.67 0.13 14.59
CA ARG A 933 -7.37 0.66 15.02
C ARG A 933 -6.29 -0.39 15.09
N SER A 934 -6.63 -1.59 15.52
CA SER A 934 -5.71 -2.69 15.77
C SER A 934 -6.18 -3.91 14.97
N GLN A 935 -5.48 -4.24 13.89
CA GLN A 935 -5.94 -5.26 12.96
C GLN A 935 -4.85 -6.29 12.66
N GLN A 936 -5.27 -7.55 12.56
CA GLN A 936 -4.41 -8.68 12.25
C GLN A 936 -4.40 -9.00 10.75
N PHE A 937 -5.58 -9.14 10.09
CA PHE A 937 -5.74 -9.58 8.70
C PHE A 937 -6.99 -9.02 8.01
N GLY A 938 -7.65 -8.02 8.61
CA GLY A 938 -8.88 -7.44 8.09
C GLY A 938 -10.15 -8.17 8.54
N ILE A 939 -11.31 -7.60 8.19
CA ILE A 939 -12.65 -8.03 8.64
C ILE A 939 -13.56 -8.48 7.48
N GLY A 940 -13.03 -8.72 6.29
CA GLY A 940 -13.82 -9.09 5.11
C GLY A 940 -14.46 -10.48 5.19
N GLY A 941 -13.86 -11.40 5.95
CA GLY A 941 -14.26 -12.80 5.98
C GLY A 941 -13.80 -13.57 4.75
N ARG A 942 -14.51 -14.65 4.39
CA ARG A 942 -14.16 -15.48 3.24
C ARG A 942 -14.37 -14.72 1.92
N PHE A 943 -13.35 -14.76 1.05
CA PHE A 943 -13.37 -14.20 -0.30
C PHE A 943 -13.24 -15.32 -1.32
N LEU A 944 -14.21 -15.48 -2.23
CA LEU A 944 -14.18 -16.43 -3.34
C LEU A 944 -13.75 -15.73 -4.63
N PHE A 945 -12.93 -16.41 -5.43
CA PHE A 945 -12.46 -15.84 -6.70
C PHE A 945 -12.36 -16.87 -7.81
N ALA A 946 -12.42 -16.37 -9.04
CA ALA A 946 -12.06 -17.08 -10.25
C ALA A 946 -11.07 -16.25 -11.05
N ARG A 947 -10.08 -16.90 -11.66
CA ARG A 947 -9.07 -16.26 -12.54
C ARG A 947 -8.94 -17.03 -13.82
N LEU A 948 -8.89 -16.30 -14.92
CA LEU A 948 -8.49 -16.77 -16.24
C LEU A 948 -7.13 -16.18 -16.54
N ASN A 949 -6.16 -17.01 -16.87
CA ASN A 949 -4.84 -16.57 -17.30
C ASN A 949 -4.53 -17.17 -18.68
N PHE A 950 -4.19 -16.30 -19.63
CA PHE A 950 -3.85 -16.67 -21.00
C PHE A 950 -2.43 -16.17 -21.30
N ILE A 951 -1.56 -17.08 -21.70
CA ILE A 951 -0.17 -16.81 -22.09
C ILE A 951 0.02 -17.27 -23.52
N LEU A 952 0.40 -16.37 -24.40
CA LEU A 952 0.74 -16.67 -25.81
C LEU A 952 2.19 -16.27 -26.07
N ASN A 953 3.00 -17.25 -26.46
CA ASN A 953 4.42 -17.10 -26.81
C ASN A 953 4.60 -16.83 -28.29
#